data_311a23a9df40f6f0db271e0ad30d4e89
#
_entry.id   311a23a9df40f6f0db271e0ad30d4e89
#
_cell.length_a   1.000
_cell.length_b   1.000
_cell.length_c   1.000
_cell.angle_alpha   90.00
_cell.angle_beta   90.00
_cell.angle_gamma   90.00
#
_symmetry.space_group_name_H-M   'P 1'
#
loop_
_entity.id
_entity.type
_entity.pdbx_description
1 polymer ?
#
loop_
_entity_poly.entity_id
_entity_poly.type
_entity_poly.pdbx_seq_one_letter_code
_entity_poly.pdbx_strand_id
1 'polypeptide(L)'
;MTFKAYRSIGSDHTHENIAFNILHDILKMSWSQRDEPLHLIGNVFVDGQEIDAIVLKRNAIIVIDFKNYGGELSFSENGKWKISGRTVKGGSKPNPYQQIRDNKFTVINYLNRHLKFQSNPTLGHIAGLCLFHQNIEFNSQSIPPKIGSWFHVVDMESAHRRIEAIVSSQIHMSDADIGKIVKQLDVPDYFPDGSPIEIGFNASVRPKNITLELNTEQTAAFVQIKDWLEDESCNVFSLQGAYHTGKSKIIEKVENELLSRMITPIFLAPNARAARLHKADKDEDINSIYSWLYDKVPNGISKGKQVYPLNRPEFNVDETAIVILDSHLLGDEYFEMETKVYGSGQILTDFLNSFKPKGSETTSTNSMLHLPKILLLGDPYQLKRALGHKNLISCGVFEKNGINYRVAELRSQDRDENAPIERLDFQKNLIEQMNDRKFLNLPKCSDGKIQAINKGEDTDAIVKKLLTWPKIATHLCAKNTNAQLVNTAIRKNYLAATDSGLLVKGDVIEIYSPTQGLIKADETLPAENQISSGQFAKVISIKPEVESKSTILKGRENSVIVRFSQARVELENGSTFDIEYLPDFLASEKPELPKDQAIALRVWAKEDADLKLRVEKEELDRLKNEGKKEHPDYLDKVRDYQQRHGQLMLESRYTTVARLRYAYAMTVHRAQSYSPMSTIVFDGSSAHDTNNPATESYFRCLYTATTCTSDLIQIVNYPKLSLFSKTTWDFTPKKIHSISTKQSLFFDKSRQPSGSHRDILATKGFENTNSNLIALLLTVSDLISKSNWEIENVQQHNYIERYVFSKGTEKLTVDFSYNGKYDVSIGNIVVTEGPKTLEEEIKKLLYTDLMFKSQDVAFAFSVLTEHLAKKEWEIIPYKETNYKLLAIAQLQGDKIKLEIDIPAADSISKRGVISNVKIRQADNVRVAEQFKTDFEND
;
A
#
# COMPACT_ATOMS: atom_id res chain seq x y z
N MET A 1 38.04 28.60 -11.72
CA MET A 1 37.74 27.21 -11.24
C MET A 1 37.90 26.27 -12.39
N THR A 2 38.78 25.31 -12.25
CA THR A 2 39.15 24.36 -13.32
C THR A 2 38.14 23.22 -13.46
N PHE A 3 37.35 22.88 -12.38
CA PHE A 3 36.26 21.90 -12.43
C PHE A 3 34.89 22.58 -12.35
N LYS A 4 34.01 22.19 -13.29
CA LYS A 4 32.60 22.61 -13.30
C LYS A 4 31.67 21.40 -13.49
N ALA A 5 30.54 21.39 -12.82
CA ALA A 5 29.54 20.37 -13.01
C ALA A 5 28.19 20.99 -13.39
N TYR A 6 27.48 20.30 -14.25
CA TYR A 6 26.16 20.65 -14.76
C TYR A 6 25.27 19.41 -14.68
N ARG A 7 23.99 19.60 -14.42
CA ARG A 7 23.07 18.48 -14.42
C ARG A 7 21.67 18.94 -14.77
N SER A 8 21.02 18.23 -15.65
CA SER A 8 19.59 18.35 -15.89
C SER A 8 18.79 17.84 -14.70
N ILE A 9 17.53 17.57 -14.85
CA ILE A 9 16.71 16.89 -13.82
C ILE A 9 17.41 15.58 -13.43
N GLY A 10 17.40 15.19 -12.14
CA GLY A 10 18.01 13.93 -11.71
C GLY A 10 17.45 12.74 -12.49
N SER A 11 18.27 11.72 -12.75
CA SER A 11 17.81 10.48 -13.38
C SER A 11 16.69 9.85 -12.55
N ASP A 12 15.73 9.24 -13.22
CA ASP A 12 14.69 8.43 -12.58
C ASP A 12 15.29 7.22 -11.82
N HIS A 13 16.55 6.90 -12.10
CA HIS A 13 17.30 5.82 -11.47
C HIS A 13 18.17 6.32 -10.32
N THR A 14 17.78 5.97 -9.09
CA THR A 14 18.48 6.42 -7.87
C THR A 14 19.99 6.08 -7.87
N HIS A 15 20.36 4.90 -8.41
CA HIS A 15 21.77 4.47 -8.44
C HIS A 15 22.63 5.33 -9.39
N GLU A 16 22.08 5.83 -10.50
CA GLU A 16 22.80 6.75 -11.40
C GLU A 16 23.01 8.10 -10.73
N ASN A 17 22.03 8.56 -9.93
CA ASN A 17 22.19 9.77 -9.14
C ASN A 17 23.31 9.65 -8.10
N ILE A 18 23.40 8.50 -7.42
CA ILE A 18 24.48 8.19 -6.47
C ILE A 18 25.82 8.13 -7.19
N ALA A 19 25.90 7.41 -8.30
CA ALA A 19 27.13 7.30 -9.10
C ALA A 19 27.62 8.63 -9.62
N PHE A 20 26.70 9.48 -10.10
CA PHE A 20 27.05 10.82 -10.56
C PHE A 20 27.63 11.66 -9.42
N ASN A 21 27.03 11.62 -8.22
CA ASN A 21 27.51 12.37 -7.06
C ASN A 21 28.90 11.88 -6.60
N ILE A 22 29.10 10.56 -6.53
CA ILE A 22 30.40 9.99 -6.20
C ILE A 22 31.45 10.40 -7.25
N LEU A 23 31.13 10.31 -8.53
CA LEU A 23 32.03 10.72 -9.62
C LEU A 23 32.33 12.21 -9.57
N HIS A 24 31.32 13.06 -9.28
CA HIS A 24 31.48 14.49 -9.07
C HIS A 24 32.52 14.78 -7.99
N ASP A 25 32.37 14.17 -6.79
CA ASP A 25 33.26 14.43 -5.67
C ASP A 25 34.70 13.96 -5.95
N ILE A 26 34.84 12.77 -6.54
CA ILE A 26 36.14 12.22 -6.95
C ILE A 26 36.84 13.14 -7.96
N LEU A 27 36.09 13.61 -8.99
CA LEU A 27 36.66 14.49 -10.01
C LEU A 27 36.96 15.90 -9.46
N LYS A 28 36.08 16.45 -8.60
CA LYS A 28 36.29 17.72 -7.94
C LYS A 28 37.57 17.71 -7.11
N MET A 29 37.79 16.65 -6.33
CA MET A 29 39.02 16.49 -5.55
C MET A 29 40.27 16.34 -6.43
N SER A 30 40.20 15.49 -7.45
CA SER A 30 41.38 15.20 -8.32
C SER A 30 41.73 16.32 -9.29
N TRP A 31 40.79 17.21 -9.64
CA TRP A 31 40.98 18.34 -10.53
C TRP A 31 41.19 19.72 -9.87
N SER A 32 41.00 19.82 -8.55
CA SER A 32 41.03 21.08 -7.80
C SER A 32 42.36 21.86 -7.92
N GLN A 33 43.46 21.20 -8.20
CA GLN A 33 44.81 21.77 -8.28
C GLN A 33 45.38 21.80 -9.73
N ARG A 34 44.54 21.60 -10.75
CA ARG A 34 44.98 21.54 -12.16
C ARG A 34 44.57 22.80 -12.92
N ASP A 35 45.41 23.21 -13.86
CA ASP A 35 45.12 24.37 -14.75
C ASP A 35 44.25 23.97 -15.96
N GLU A 36 43.92 22.68 -16.12
CA GLU A 36 43.14 22.18 -17.24
C GLU A 36 41.65 22.10 -16.87
N PRO A 37 40.74 22.68 -17.69
CA PRO A 37 39.33 22.64 -17.41
C PRO A 37 38.73 21.22 -17.58
N LEU A 38 37.87 20.83 -16.64
CA LEU A 38 37.06 19.65 -16.75
C LEU A 38 35.60 20.01 -16.43
N HIS A 39 34.72 19.64 -17.35
CA HIS A 39 33.29 19.85 -17.20
C HIS A 39 32.60 18.48 -17.15
N LEU A 40 31.85 18.23 -16.07
CA LEU A 40 31.02 17.05 -15.88
C LEU A 40 29.56 17.43 -16.10
N ILE A 41 28.88 16.77 -17.05
CA ILE A 41 27.48 17.00 -17.37
C ILE A 41 26.72 15.72 -17.08
N GLY A 42 25.68 15.78 -16.25
CA GLY A 42 24.90 14.62 -15.86
C GLY A 42 23.47 14.65 -16.38
N ASN A 43 22.95 13.47 -16.64
CA ASN A 43 21.57 13.20 -17.03
C ASN A 43 21.03 14.16 -18.10
N VAL A 44 21.64 14.09 -19.28
CA VAL A 44 21.32 15.00 -20.37
C VAL A 44 20.61 14.26 -21.52
N PHE A 45 19.56 14.89 -22.04
CA PHE A 45 18.83 14.38 -23.21
C PHE A 45 19.40 14.95 -24.49
N VAL A 46 19.86 14.07 -25.37
CA VAL A 46 20.44 14.42 -26.69
C VAL A 46 19.64 13.72 -27.78
N ASP A 47 18.94 14.46 -28.62
CA ASP A 47 18.05 13.92 -29.67
C ASP A 47 17.03 12.88 -29.12
N GLY A 48 16.51 13.11 -27.91
CA GLY A 48 15.52 12.23 -27.25
C GLY A 48 16.13 11.00 -26.59
N GLN A 49 17.45 10.85 -26.61
CA GLN A 49 18.13 9.76 -25.90
C GLN A 49 18.77 10.29 -24.61
N GLU A 50 18.50 9.63 -23.52
CA GLU A 50 19.10 9.93 -22.21
C GLU A 50 20.53 9.43 -22.17
N ILE A 51 21.43 10.27 -21.66
CA ILE A 51 22.84 9.97 -21.48
C ILE A 51 23.19 10.26 -20.03
N ASP A 52 23.69 9.24 -19.31
CA ASP A 52 23.91 9.30 -17.86
C ASP A 52 24.91 10.40 -17.49
N ALA A 53 26.07 10.46 -18.20
CA ALA A 53 27.00 11.59 -18.05
C ALA A 53 27.89 11.81 -19.28
N ILE A 54 28.36 13.06 -19.42
CA ILE A 54 29.37 13.47 -20.41
C ILE A 54 30.48 14.23 -19.69
N VAL A 55 31.74 13.87 -19.94
CA VAL A 55 32.90 14.63 -19.50
C VAL A 55 33.52 15.35 -20.66
N LEU A 56 33.76 16.66 -20.51
CA LEU A 56 34.44 17.50 -21.51
C LEU A 56 35.79 17.96 -20.96
N LYS A 57 36.85 17.73 -21.74
CA LYS A 57 38.21 18.26 -21.56
C LYS A 57 38.66 18.91 -22.85
N ARG A 58 39.71 19.73 -22.84
CA ARG A 58 40.27 20.32 -24.09
C ARG A 58 40.65 19.27 -25.12
N ASN A 59 41.03 18.07 -24.69
CA ASN A 59 41.56 17.00 -25.53
C ASN A 59 40.72 15.70 -25.48
N ALA A 60 39.50 15.75 -24.92
CA ALA A 60 38.57 14.60 -24.90
C ALA A 60 37.13 15.01 -24.68
N ILE A 61 36.20 14.25 -25.28
CA ILE A 61 34.80 14.15 -24.96
C ILE A 61 34.55 12.69 -24.58
N ILE A 62 33.98 12.43 -23.41
CA ILE A 62 33.78 11.08 -22.89
C ILE A 62 32.30 10.91 -22.56
N VAL A 63 31.66 9.97 -23.22
CA VAL A 63 30.27 9.56 -22.93
C VAL A 63 30.31 8.44 -21.90
N ILE A 64 29.64 8.61 -20.77
CA ILE A 64 29.63 7.67 -19.62
C ILE A 64 28.27 7.04 -19.49
N ASP A 65 28.27 5.74 -19.21
CA ASP A 65 27.09 4.94 -18.88
C ASP A 65 27.35 4.21 -17.56
N PHE A 66 26.47 4.42 -16.56
CA PHE A 66 26.61 3.87 -15.21
C PHE A 66 26.02 2.47 -15.11
N LYS A 67 26.72 1.57 -14.42
CA LYS A 67 26.25 0.19 -14.21
C LYS A 67 26.37 -0.20 -12.74
N ASN A 68 25.24 -0.55 -12.12
CA ASN A 68 25.20 -0.96 -10.71
C ASN A 68 25.49 -2.46 -10.55
N TYR A 69 26.72 -2.88 -10.88
CA TYR A 69 27.17 -4.25 -10.79
C TYR A 69 28.60 -4.30 -10.25
N GLY A 70 29.00 -5.47 -9.69
CA GLY A 70 30.37 -5.76 -9.25
C GLY A 70 30.72 -7.24 -9.42
N GLY A 71 32.02 -7.58 -9.37
CA GLY A 71 32.54 -8.92 -9.50
C GLY A 71 33.24 -9.23 -10.82
N GLU A 72 33.40 -10.51 -11.19
CA GLU A 72 34.10 -10.97 -12.39
C GLU A 72 33.27 -10.67 -13.66
N LEU A 73 33.79 -9.80 -14.53
CA LEU A 73 33.11 -9.34 -15.73
C LEU A 73 33.65 -10.01 -17.01
N SER A 74 32.75 -10.58 -17.81
CA SER A 74 33.05 -11.08 -19.15
C SER A 74 32.53 -10.15 -20.25
N PHE A 75 33.44 -9.71 -21.18
CA PHE A 75 33.12 -8.87 -22.33
C PHE A 75 32.62 -9.70 -23.51
N SER A 76 31.65 -9.17 -24.24
CA SER A 76 31.25 -9.65 -25.57
C SER A 76 30.79 -8.47 -26.42
N GLU A 77 31.26 -8.40 -27.70
CA GLU A 77 30.87 -7.33 -28.60
C GLU A 77 29.37 -7.41 -28.99
N ASN A 78 28.90 -8.62 -29.30
CA ASN A 78 27.56 -8.84 -29.85
C ASN A 78 26.64 -9.64 -28.89
N GLY A 79 27.20 -10.34 -27.89
CA GLY A 79 26.48 -11.14 -26.93
C GLY A 79 26.19 -10.37 -25.63
N LYS A 80 25.43 -11.02 -24.76
CA LYS A 80 25.17 -10.49 -23.42
C LYS A 80 26.44 -10.52 -22.56
N TRP A 81 26.72 -9.43 -21.84
CA TRP A 81 27.74 -9.42 -20.83
C TRP A 81 27.29 -10.17 -19.58
N LYS A 82 28.23 -10.81 -18.93
CA LYS A 82 27.98 -11.47 -17.65
C LYS A 82 28.93 -10.95 -16.60
N ILE A 83 28.41 -10.72 -15.40
CA ILE A 83 29.19 -10.37 -14.22
C ILE A 83 28.80 -11.32 -13.08
N SER A 84 29.75 -12.13 -12.62
CA SER A 84 29.48 -13.18 -11.61
C SER A 84 28.19 -13.98 -11.94
N GLY A 85 28.04 -14.42 -13.20
CA GLY A 85 26.89 -15.18 -13.70
C GLY A 85 25.64 -14.37 -14.06
N ARG A 86 25.55 -13.10 -13.71
CA ARG A 86 24.42 -12.21 -14.03
C ARG A 86 24.61 -11.51 -15.37
N THR A 87 23.50 -11.24 -16.06
CA THR A 87 23.54 -10.47 -17.32
C THR A 87 23.58 -8.98 -16.99
N VAL A 88 24.60 -8.27 -17.50
CA VAL A 88 24.69 -6.81 -17.45
C VAL A 88 23.83 -6.22 -18.54
N LYS A 89 22.85 -5.40 -18.17
CA LYS A 89 21.93 -4.78 -19.12
C LYS A 89 22.58 -3.59 -19.85
N GLY A 90 22.26 -3.44 -21.12
CA GLY A 90 22.64 -2.31 -21.96
C GLY A 90 21.44 -1.42 -22.32
N GLY A 91 20.54 -1.14 -21.36
CA GLY A 91 19.27 -0.49 -21.65
C GLY A 91 18.41 -1.34 -22.59
N SER A 92 17.99 -0.77 -23.72
CA SER A 92 17.32 -1.50 -24.81
C SER A 92 18.25 -2.35 -25.68
N LYS A 93 19.58 -2.29 -25.45
CA LYS A 93 20.60 -2.99 -26.25
C LYS A 93 21.03 -4.30 -25.57
N PRO A 94 21.57 -5.26 -26.33
CA PRO A 94 22.06 -6.54 -25.81
C PRO A 94 23.11 -6.42 -24.70
N ASN A 95 23.93 -5.35 -24.71
CA ASN A 95 25.00 -5.11 -23.75
C ASN A 95 25.38 -3.63 -23.63
N PRO A 96 26.12 -3.22 -22.58
CA PRO A 96 26.55 -1.83 -22.38
C PRO A 96 27.44 -1.25 -23.49
N TYR A 97 28.27 -2.07 -24.14
CA TYR A 97 29.09 -1.61 -25.24
C TYR A 97 28.23 -1.07 -26.39
N GLN A 98 27.19 -1.78 -26.79
CA GLN A 98 26.30 -1.33 -27.84
C GLN A 98 25.50 -0.08 -27.44
N GLN A 99 25.09 0.03 -26.19
CA GLN A 99 24.42 1.21 -25.63
C GLN A 99 25.36 2.44 -25.75
N ILE A 100 26.58 2.34 -25.21
CA ILE A 100 27.54 3.46 -25.25
C ILE A 100 27.95 3.81 -26.66
N ARG A 101 28.05 2.83 -27.56
CA ARG A 101 28.30 3.09 -28.97
C ARG A 101 27.20 3.95 -29.59
N ASP A 102 25.96 3.61 -29.37
CA ASP A 102 24.82 4.35 -29.90
C ASP A 102 24.74 5.74 -29.26
N ASN A 103 24.94 5.88 -27.95
CA ASN A 103 25.05 7.16 -27.25
C ASN A 103 26.15 8.04 -27.84
N LYS A 104 27.32 7.48 -28.09
CA LYS A 104 28.43 8.19 -28.76
C LYS A 104 28.00 8.76 -30.11
N PHE A 105 27.38 7.95 -30.99
CA PHE A 105 26.94 8.41 -32.30
C PHE A 105 25.82 9.45 -32.20
N THR A 106 24.92 9.34 -31.25
CA THR A 106 23.90 10.37 -30.97
C THR A 106 24.54 11.70 -30.61
N VAL A 107 25.53 11.71 -29.69
CA VAL A 107 26.29 12.93 -29.34
C VAL A 107 27.03 13.50 -30.55
N ILE A 108 27.74 12.67 -31.37
CA ILE A 108 28.44 13.11 -32.59
C ILE A 108 27.48 13.81 -33.54
N ASN A 109 26.34 13.17 -33.83
CA ASN A 109 25.36 13.70 -34.79
C ASN A 109 24.75 15.00 -34.30
N TYR A 110 24.43 15.08 -33.00
CA TYR A 110 23.88 16.27 -32.37
C TYR A 110 24.86 17.46 -32.43
N LEU A 111 26.09 17.24 -31.98
CA LEU A 111 27.10 18.30 -31.97
C LEU A 111 27.44 18.78 -33.39
N ASN A 112 27.55 17.89 -34.38
CA ASN A 112 27.78 18.25 -35.78
C ASN A 112 26.62 19.05 -36.41
N ARG A 113 25.39 18.76 -35.99
CA ARG A 113 24.20 19.43 -36.53
C ARG A 113 23.99 20.82 -35.93
N HIS A 114 24.29 21.01 -34.65
CA HIS A 114 23.95 22.23 -33.93
C HIS A 114 25.10 23.17 -33.66
N LEU A 115 26.37 22.71 -33.75
CA LEU A 115 27.54 23.52 -33.39
C LEU A 115 28.54 23.69 -34.53
N LYS A 116 29.06 24.91 -34.61
CA LYS A 116 30.26 25.22 -35.39
C LYS A 116 31.40 25.53 -34.41
N PHE A 117 32.36 24.62 -34.35
CA PHE A 117 33.54 24.75 -33.51
C PHE A 117 34.57 25.70 -34.09
N GLN A 118 35.28 26.42 -33.25
CA GLN A 118 36.40 27.27 -33.69
C GLN A 118 37.65 26.45 -33.95
N SER A 119 37.85 25.39 -33.17
CA SER A 119 39.02 24.52 -33.20
C SER A 119 38.86 23.28 -34.10
N ASN A 120 37.68 23.07 -34.69
CA ASN A 120 37.38 21.98 -35.62
C ASN A 120 37.76 20.57 -35.12
N PRO A 121 37.31 20.14 -33.93
CA PRO A 121 37.63 18.84 -33.35
C PRO A 121 37.06 17.70 -34.19
N THR A 122 37.81 16.58 -34.32
CA THR A 122 37.36 15.39 -35.04
C THR A 122 36.47 14.57 -34.11
N LEU A 123 35.15 14.83 -34.10
CA LEU A 123 34.18 14.24 -33.13
C LEU A 123 34.09 12.71 -33.19
N GLY A 124 34.54 12.08 -34.32
CA GLY A 124 34.64 10.60 -34.39
C GLY A 124 35.50 9.96 -33.30
N HIS A 125 36.40 10.75 -32.67
CA HIS A 125 37.31 10.33 -31.61
C HIS A 125 36.72 10.51 -30.19
N ILE A 126 35.39 10.79 -30.03
CA ILE A 126 34.69 10.75 -28.75
C ILE A 126 34.89 9.37 -28.13
N ALA A 127 35.24 9.35 -26.83
CA ALA A 127 35.41 8.12 -26.08
C ALA A 127 34.12 7.69 -25.39
N GLY A 128 33.98 6.39 -25.12
CA GLY A 128 32.92 5.79 -24.32
C GLY A 128 33.47 5.14 -23.06
N LEU A 129 32.82 5.31 -21.96
CA LEU A 129 33.22 4.76 -20.65
C LEU A 129 32.04 4.04 -20.00
N CYS A 130 32.14 2.72 -19.83
CA CYS A 130 31.25 1.95 -19.01
C CYS A 130 31.77 1.97 -17.56
N LEU A 131 31.07 2.64 -16.66
CA LEU A 131 31.50 2.87 -15.30
C LEU A 131 30.65 2.05 -14.30
N PHE A 132 31.30 1.09 -13.64
CA PHE A 132 30.66 0.23 -12.65
C PHE A 132 30.73 0.87 -11.27
N HIS A 133 29.65 0.81 -10.52
CA HIS A 133 29.58 1.37 -9.16
C HIS A 133 30.44 0.59 -8.17
N GLN A 134 30.51 -0.73 -8.34
CA GLN A 134 31.24 -1.64 -7.48
C GLN A 134 32.52 -2.12 -8.18
N ASN A 135 33.47 -2.64 -7.39
CA ASN A 135 34.73 -3.14 -7.91
C ASN A 135 34.48 -4.32 -8.85
N ILE A 136 35.17 -4.30 -10.00
CA ILE A 136 35.10 -5.33 -11.03
C ILE A 136 36.45 -5.99 -11.25
N GLU A 137 36.43 -7.32 -11.43
CA GLU A 137 37.58 -8.08 -11.93
C GLU A 137 37.42 -8.19 -13.45
N PHE A 138 38.16 -7.37 -14.19
CA PHE A 138 38.02 -7.27 -15.64
C PHE A 138 39.34 -7.31 -16.34
N ASN A 139 39.48 -8.26 -17.30
CA ASN A 139 40.66 -8.30 -18.21
C ASN A 139 40.46 -7.37 -19.40
N SER A 140 41.03 -6.20 -19.34
CA SER A 140 40.95 -5.20 -20.46
C SER A 140 41.51 -5.71 -21.78
N GLN A 141 42.37 -6.71 -21.81
CA GLN A 141 42.88 -7.34 -23.03
C GLN A 141 41.80 -8.16 -23.76
N SER A 142 40.69 -8.49 -23.12
CA SER A 142 39.56 -9.12 -23.78
C SER A 142 38.82 -8.21 -24.77
N ILE A 143 39.03 -6.89 -24.68
CA ILE A 143 38.46 -5.93 -25.62
C ILE A 143 39.33 -5.88 -26.91
N PRO A 144 38.74 -6.13 -28.11
CA PRO A 144 39.47 -6.00 -29.36
C PRO A 144 40.16 -4.63 -29.52
N PRO A 145 41.39 -4.54 -29.99
CA PRO A 145 42.16 -3.27 -30.08
C PRO A 145 41.42 -2.11 -30.77
N LYS A 146 40.65 -2.41 -31.80
CA LYS A 146 39.83 -1.40 -32.52
C LYS A 146 38.73 -0.81 -31.63
N ILE A 147 38.17 -1.59 -30.70
CA ILE A 147 37.18 -1.14 -29.75
C ILE A 147 37.87 -0.46 -28.57
N GLY A 148 38.93 -1.06 -28.02
CA GLY A 148 39.68 -0.52 -26.90
C GLY A 148 40.36 0.83 -27.14
N SER A 149 40.48 1.27 -28.44
CA SER A 149 40.99 2.60 -28.77
C SER A 149 40.05 3.76 -28.37
N TRP A 150 38.77 3.48 -28.13
CA TRP A 150 37.78 4.51 -27.80
C TRP A 150 36.79 4.07 -26.68
N PHE A 151 36.70 2.78 -26.38
CA PHE A 151 35.75 2.24 -25.42
C PHE A 151 36.49 1.65 -24.21
N HIS A 152 36.11 2.05 -23.02
CA HIS A 152 36.79 1.70 -21.79
C HIS A 152 35.77 1.18 -20.76
N VAL A 153 36.24 0.26 -19.91
CA VAL A 153 35.45 -0.33 -18.82
C VAL A 153 36.23 -0.19 -17.51
N VAL A 154 35.64 0.43 -16.52
CA VAL A 154 36.24 0.66 -15.19
C VAL A 154 35.22 0.62 -14.08
N ASP A 155 35.71 0.49 -12.87
CA ASP A 155 34.91 0.71 -11.64
C ASP A 155 35.09 2.15 -11.11
N MET A 156 34.30 2.49 -10.10
CA MET A 156 34.29 3.83 -9.51
C MET A 156 35.65 4.19 -8.89
N GLU A 157 36.37 3.22 -8.30
CA GLU A 157 37.68 3.45 -7.69
C GLU A 157 38.74 3.89 -8.69
N SER A 158 38.73 3.32 -9.89
CA SER A 158 39.71 3.63 -10.96
C SER A 158 39.23 4.71 -11.92
N ALA A 159 37.98 5.21 -11.77
CA ALA A 159 37.33 6.14 -12.70
C ALA A 159 38.16 7.42 -12.98
N HIS A 160 38.65 8.10 -11.92
CA HIS A 160 39.39 9.34 -12.08
C HIS A 160 40.68 9.17 -12.88
N ARG A 161 41.44 8.09 -12.61
CA ARG A 161 42.67 7.77 -13.34
C ARG A 161 42.42 7.47 -14.84
N ARG A 162 41.31 6.77 -15.09
CA ARG A 162 40.91 6.46 -16.49
C ARG A 162 40.43 7.70 -17.21
N ILE A 163 39.61 8.55 -16.63
CA ILE A 163 39.11 9.80 -17.21
C ILE A 163 40.29 10.75 -17.50
N GLU A 164 41.27 10.80 -16.62
CA GLU A 164 42.53 11.53 -16.87
C GLU A 164 43.29 10.99 -18.08
N ALA A 165 43.48 9.67 -18.17
CA ALA A 165 44.25 9.01 -19.20
C ALA A 165 43.58 9.03 -20.59
N ILE A 166 42.23 9.22 -20.66
CA ILE A 166 41.54 9.32 -21.96
C ILE A 166 41.84 10.66 -22.58
N VAL A 167 42.66 10.65 -23.61
CA VAL A 167 43.04 11.82 -24.43
C VAL A 167 43.05 11.43 -25.90
N SER A 168 42.75 12.39 -26.77
CA SER A 168 42.85 12.21 -28.25
C SER A 168 43.62 13.37 -28.89
N SER A 169 44.59 13.04 -29.68
CA SER A 169 45.30 14.03 -30.50
C SER A 169 44.47 14.62 -31.65
N GLN A 170 43.25 14.13 -31.85
CA GLN A 170 42.29 14.59 -32.85
C GLN A 170 41.16 15.45 -32.27
N ILE A 171 41.11 15.58 -30.93
CA ILE A 171 40.18 16.47 -30.26
C ILE A 171 40.99 17.58 -29.60
N HIS A 172 40.86 18.79 -30.15
CA HIS A 172 41.39 20.03 -29.56
C HIS A 172 40.25 21.01 -29.46
N MET A 173 39.82 21.34 -28.24
CA MET A 173 38.71 22.27 -27.98
C MET A 173 39.25 23.47 -27.21
N SER A 174 38.87 24.66 -27.61
CA SER A 174 39.04 25.86 -26.82
C SER A 174 38.02 25.88 -25.69
N ASP A 175 38.28 26.69 -24.64
CA ASP A 175 37.31 26.91 -23.57
C ASP A 175 36.00 27.52 -24.12
N ALA A 176 36.08 28.30 -25.21
CA ALA A 176 34.92 28.83 -25.91
C ALA A 176 34.10 27.71 -26.61
N ASP A 177 34.75 26.70 -27.16
CA ASP A 177 34.06 25.55 -27.78
C ASP A 177 33.41 24.66 -26.76
N ILE A 178 34.08 24.42 -25.62
CA ILE A 178 33.45 23.70 -24.45
C ILE A 178 32.23 24.49 -23.95
N GLY A 179 32.35 25.81 -23.81
CA GLY A 179 31.23 26.65 -23.41
C GLY A 179 30.02 26.62 -24.36
N LYS A 180 30.29 26.48 -25.70
CA LYS A 180 29.22 26.28 -26.69
C LYS A 180 28.52 24.94 -26.53
N ILE A 181 29.23 23.86 -26.21
CA ILE A 181 28.62 22.54 -25.95
C ILE A 181 27.70 22.62 -24.74
N VAL A 182 28.19 23.16 -23.61
CA VAL A 182 27.39 23.30 -22.37
C VAL A 182 26.15 24.14 -22.63
N LYS A 183 26.30 25.30 -23.31
CA LYS A 183 25.17 26.17 -23.64
C LYS A 183 24.14 25.49 -24.55
N GLN A 184 24.62 24.71 -25.54
CA GLN A 184 23.74 24.00 -26.48
C GLN A 184 22.97 22.87 -25.83
N LEU A 185 23.55 22.20 -24.81
CA LEU A 185 22.90 21.16 -24.05
C LEU A 185 21.90 21.74 -23.03
N ASP A 186 21.96 23.06 -22.78
CA ASP A 186 21.03 23.81 -21.91
C ASP A 186 20.83 23.19 -20.50
N VAL A 187 21.96 22.82 -19.90
CA VAL A 187 21.97 22.20 -18.56
C VAL A 187 22.41 23.21 -17.49
N PRO A 188 21.68 23.32 -16.37
CA PRO A 188 22.04 24.23 -15.29
C PRO A 188 23.30 23.79 -14.53
N ASP A 189 23.96 24.77 -13.87
CA ASP A 189 25.08 24.49 -12.96
C ASP A 189 24.64 23.53 -11.85
N TYR A 190 25.48 22.56 -11.52
CA TYR A 190 25.23 21.59 -10.48
C TYR A 190 26.05 21.86 -9.22
N PHE A 191 25.36 22.00 -8.08
CA PHE A 191 25.94 22.21 -6.76
C PHE A 191 25.41 21.14 -5.79
N PRO A 192 26.23 20.18 -5.33
CA PRO A 192 25.76 19.12 -4.40
C PRO A 192 25.32 19.66 -3.03
N ASP A 193 25.75 20.87 -2.64
CA ASP A 193 25.55 21.43 -1.31
C ASP A 193 24.25 22.27 -1.15
N GLY A 194 23.29 22.12 -2.06
CA GLY A 194 21.90 22.50 -1.81
C GLY A 194 21.56 24.00 -1.77
N SER A 195 22.12 24.83 -2.68
CA SER A 195 21.54 26.15 -2.96
C SER A 195 20.31 25.99 -3.87
N PRO A 196 19.13 26.56 -3.52
CA PRO A 196 17.92 26.35 -4.29
C PRO A 196 17.94 27.14 -5.58
N ILE A 197 17.79 26.48 -6.72
CA ILE A 197 17.32 27.12 -7.93
C ILE A 197 15.80 27.12 -7.86
N GLU A 198 15.21 28.29 -7.63
CA GLU A 198 13.78 28.52 -7.82
C GLU A 198 13.45 28.39 -9.31
N ILE A 199 13.03 27.21 -9.72
CA ILE A 199 12.23 27.04 -10.92
C ILE A 199 11.00 26.23 -10.47
N GLY A 200 9.84 26.88 -10.52
CA GLY A 200 8.59 26.33 -10.05
C GLY A 200 8.15 25.11 -10.85
N PHE A 201 8.42 23.96 -10.32
CA PHE A 201 7.63 22.75 -10.44
C PHE A 201 7.86 21.95 -9.16
N ASN A 202 6.77 21.71 -8.43
CA ASN A 202 6.75 20.90 -7.20
C ASN A 202 7.12 19.45 -7.54
N ALA A 203 8.37 19.10 -7.40
CA ALA A 203 8.81 17.73 -7.19
C ALA A 203 9.66 17.74 -5.92
N SER A 204 9.02 17.55 -4.80
CA SER A 204 9.67 17.33 -3.51
C SER A 204 10.19 15.89 -3.46
N VAL A 205 11.39 15.65 -4.00
CA VAL A 205 12.23 14.54 -3.56
C VAL A 205 13.67 15.03 -3.53
N ARG A 206 14.12 15.43 -2.36
CA ARG A 206 15.54 15.61 -2.06
C ARG A 206 16.15 14.24 -1.81
N PRO A 207 17.28 13.87 -2.43
CA PRO A 207 18.09 12.80 -1.88
C PRO A 207 18.80 13.36 -0.64
N LYS A 208 18.31 13.05 0.55
CA LYS A 208 19.12 13.06 1.75
C LYS A 208 20.20 11.99 1.58
N ASN A 209 21.46 12.33 1.84
CA ASN A 209 22.44 11.38 2.36
C ASN A 209 21.93 10.93 3.75
N ILE A 210 20.98 10.04 3.75
CA ILE A 210 20.53 9.33 4.93
C ILE A 210 21.37 8.05 4.90
N THR A 211 22.39 7.99 5.74
CA THR A 211 22.67 6.70 6.38
C THR A 211 21.29 6.21 6.82
N LEU A 212 20.79 5.14 6.22
CA LEU A 212 19.50 4.54 6.57
C LEU A 212 19.65 3.99 7.99
N GLU A 213 19.58 4.91 8.97
CA GLU A 213 19.53 4.55 10.37
C GLU A 213 18.12 4.00 10.62
N LEU A 214 18.09 2.71 10.89
CA LEU A 214 16.89 2.06 11.37
C LEU A 214 16.68 2.50 12.83
N ASN A 215 15.42 2.81 13.18
CA ASN A 215 15.05 3.00 14.57
C ASN A 215 15.15 1.65 15.33
N THR A 216 14.97 1.70 16.65
CA THR A 216 15.12 0.51 17.53
C THR A 216 14.20 -0.64 17.10
N GLU A 217 12.95 -0.36 16.74
CA GLU A 217 11.98 -1.38 16.34
C GLU A 217 12.31 -1.96 14.96
N GLN A 218 12.69 -1.11 14.01
CA GLN A 218 13.14 -1.51 12.68
C GLN A 218 14.43 -2.35 12.75
N THR A 219 15.35 -1.96 13.63
CA THR A 219 16.60 -2.71 13.88
C THR A 219 16.30 -4.09 14.46
N ALA A 220 15.39 -4.19 15.44
CA ALA A 220 14.97 -5.46 16.01
C ALA A 220 14.30 -6.37 14.97
N ALA A 221 13.46 -5.82 14.09
CA ALA A 221 12.85 -6.57 13.00
C ALA A 221 13.88 -7.05 11.97
N PHE A 222 14.86 -6.21 11.62
CA PHE A 222 15.96 -6.59 10.73
C PHE A 222 16.82 -7.71 11.31
N VAL A 223 17.14 -7.69 12.62
CA VAL A 223 17.85 -8.78 13.30
C VAL A 223 17.04 -10.08 13.22
N GLN A 224 15.73 -10.05 13.49
CA GLN A 224 14.88 -11.23 13.37
C GLN A 224 14.85 -11.79 11.93
N ILE A 225 14.91 -10.93 10.92
CA ILE A 225 15.00 -11.36 9.51
C ILE A 225 16.36 -12.04 9.25
N LYS A 226 17.45 -11.52 9.78
CA LYS A 226 18.78 -12.17 9.66
C LYS A 226 18.81 -13.56 10.32
N ASP A 227 18.27 -13.68 11.53
CA ASP A 227 18.15 -14.95 12.24
C ASP A 227 17.26 -15.94 11.48
N TRP A 228 16.18 -15.43 10.83
CA TRP A 228 15.33 -16.27 9.99
C TRP A 228 16.03 -16.73 8.70
N LEU A 229 16.88 -15.92 8.09
CA LEU A 229 17.65 -16.33 6.91
C LEU A 229 18.58 -17.52 7.21
N GLU A 230 19.05 -17.65 8.46
CA GLU A 230 19.90 -18.75 8.93
C GLU A 230 19.13 -19.99 9.41
N ASP A 231 17.82 -19.85 9.67
CA ASP A 231 16.96 -20.93 10.19
C ASP A 231 16.41 -21.80 9.05
N GLU A 232 17.05 -22.93 8.79
CA GLU A 232 16.62 -23.91 7.76
C GLU A 232 15.23 -24.50 8.03
N SER A 233 14.73 -24.45 9.27
CA SER A 233 13.43 -25.01 9.66
C SER A 233 12.25 -24.11 9.30
N CYS A 234 12.48 -22.84 8.92
CA CYS A 234 11.47 -21.83 8.68
C CYS A 234 11.71 -21.10 7.34
N ASN A 235 10.78 -21.29 6.39
CA ASN A 235 10.94 -20.70 5.06
C ASN A 235 10.21 -19.37 4.88
N VAL A 236 9.26 -19.02 5.75
CA VAL A 236 8.40 -17.85 5.58
C VAL A 236 8.59 -16.84 6.69
N PHE A 237 8.76 -15.57 6.32
CA PHE A 237 8.77 -14.45 7.26
C PHE A 237 7.77 -13.37 6.80
N SER A 238 6.91 -12.89 7.70
CA SER A 238 5.96 -11.83 7.45
C SER A 238 6.36 -10.57 8.22
N LEU A 239 6.79 -9.53 7.49
CA LEU A 239 7.05 -8.19 8.04
C LEU A 239 5.80 -7.34 7.87
N GLN A 240 5.10 -7.11 8.95
CA GLN A 240 3.86 -6.36 9.00
C GLN A 240 4.08 -4.96 9.57
N GLY A 241 3.29 -4.00 9.15
CA GLY A 241 3.33 -2.66 9.73
C GLY A 241 2.39 -1.70 9.05
N ALA A 242 1.90 -0.71 9.78
CA ALA A 242 1.07 0.36 9.27
C ALA A 242 1.81 1.23 8.23
N TYR A 243 1.08 2.14 7.59
CA TYR A 243 1.67 3.15 6.71
C TYR A 243 2.70 4.00 7.47
N HIS A 244 3.82 4.35 6.86
CA HIS A 244 4.95 5.10 7.47
C HIS A 244 5.69 4.40 8.63
N THR A 245 5.63 3.09 8.77
CA THR A 245 6.46 2.36 9.76
C THR A 245 7.86 2.00 9.26
N GLY A 246 8.24 2.43 8.06
CA GLY A 246 9.60 2.24 7.52
C GLY A 246 9.88 0.86 6.93
N LYS A 247 8.85 0.09 6.52
CA LYS A 247 9.03 -1.22 5.86
C LYS A 247 9.99 -1.15 4.68
N SER A 248 9.89 -0.11 3.85
CA SER A 248 10.77 0.07 2.67
C SER A 248 12.24 0.25 3.06
N LYS A 249 12.54 0.91 4.18
CA LYS A 249 13.92 1.07 4.70
C LYS A 249 14.51 -0.29 5.11
N ILE A 250 13.71 -1.16 5.73
CA ILE A 250 14.15 -2.50 6.12
C ILE A 250 14.43 -3.34 4.88
N ILE A 251 13.56 -3.27 3.86
CA ILE A 251 13.73 -4.05 2.62
C ILE A 251 15.02 -3.73 1.89
N GLU A 252 15.40 -2.46 1.81
CA GLU A 252 16.67 -2.08 1.21
C GLU A 252 17.87 -2.70 1.92
N LYS A 253 17.83 -2.78 3.28
CA LYS A 253 18.86 -3.47 4.05
C LYS A 253 18.80 -5.00 3.91
N VAL A 254 17.59 -5.57 3.83
CA VAL A 254 17.41 -7.02 3.60
C VAL A 254 17.92 -7.43 2.24
N GLU A 255 17.69 -6.63 1.22
CA GLU A 255 18.21 -6.84 -0.12
C GLU A 255 19.74 -6.90 -0.14
N ASN A 256 20.39 -5.92 0.50
CA ASN A 256 21.85 -5.91 0.64
C ASN A 256 22.37 -7.14 1.43
N GLU A 257 21.64 -7.56 2.47
CA GLU A 257 21.98 -8.77 3.23
C GLU A 257 21.86 -10.04 2.39
N LEU A 258 20.77 -10.19 1.60
CA LEU A 258 20.56 -11.32 0.70
C LEU A 258 21.70 -11.39 -0.35
N LEU A 259 22.01 -10.26 -0.97
CA LEU A 259 23.08 -10.17 -1.97
C LEU A 259 24.46 -10.48 -1.38
N SER A 260 24.73 -10.04 -0.16
CA SER A 260 25.98 -10.36 0.56
C SER A 260 26.13 -11.86 0.83
N ARG A 261 25.03 -12.59 0.96
CA ARG A 261 24.96 -14.05 1.13
C ARG A 261 24.88 -14.82 -0.20
N MET A 262 25.00 -14.13 -1.35
CA MET A 262 24.84 -14.69 -2.70
C MET A 262 23.43 -15.24 -2.96
N ILE A 263 22.42 -14.76 -2.22
CA ILE A 263 21.02 -15.11 -2.41
C ILE A 263 20.39 -14.04 -3.32
N THR A 264 19.82 -14.47 -4.44
CA THR A 264 19.18 -13.57 -5.40
C THR A 264 17.74 -13.27 -4.99
N PRO A 265 17.37 -12.00 -4.69
CA PRO A 265 16.00 -11.66 -4.41
C PRO A 265 15.16 -11.60 -5.70
N ILE A 266 13.96 -12.21 -5.67
CA ILE A 266 12.93 -12.06 -6.69
C ILE A 266 11.80 -11.25 -6.08
N PHE A 267 11.60 -10.03 -6.58
CA PHE A 267 10.54 -9.16 -6.10
C PHE A 267 9.24 -9.38 -6.88
N LEU A 268 8.17 -9.66 -6.13
CA LEU A 268 6.83 -9.86 -6.67
C LEU A 268 5.85 -8.86 -6.07
N ALA A 269 4.97 -8.33 -6.89
CA ALA A 269 3.89 -7.45 -6.47
C ALA A 269 2.51 -8.10 -6.76
N PRO A 270 1.43 -7.71 -6.08
CA PRO A 270 0.12 -8.34 -6.22
C PRO A 270 -0.46 -8.24 -7.63
N ASN A 271 -0.14 -7.19 -8.37
CA ASN A 271 -0.64 -6.94 -9.70
C ASN A 271 0.35 -6.07 -10.50
N ALA A 272 0.12 -5.94 -11.81
CA ALA A 272 1.02 -5.22 -12.71
C ALA A 272 1.15 -3.70 -12.39
N ARG A 273 0.10 -3.07 -11.79
CA ARG A 273 0.16 -1.66 -11.39
C ARG A 273 1.07 -1.47 -10.19
N ALA A 274 0.90 -2.29 -9.15
CA ALA A 274 1.76 -2.28 -7.97
C ALA A 274 3.22 -2.61 -8.37
N ALA A 275 3.44 -3.57 -9.26
CA ALA A 275 4.76 -3.88 -9.79
C ALA A 275 5.40 -2.65 -10.46
N ARG A 276 4.64 -1.92 -11.27
CA ARG A 276 5.14 -0.69 -11.91
C ARG A 276 5.44 0.42 -10.91
N LEU A 277 4.57 0.60 -9.90
CA LEU A 277 4.77 1.59 -8.84
C LEU A 277 6.09 1.35 -8.12
N HIS A 278 6.30 0.13 -7.65
CA HIS A 278 7.54 -0.24 -6.97
C HIS A 278 8.77 -0.23 -7.90
N LYS A 279 8.59 -0.50 -9.21
CA LYS A 279 9.66 -0.40 -10.20
C LYS A 279 10.11 1.04 -10.44
N ALA A 280 9.22 2.02 -10.34
CA ALA A 280 9.56 3.43 -10.44
C ALA A 280 10.43 3.89 -9.25
N ASP A 281 10.25 3.28 -8.09
CA ASP A 281 11.03 3.56 -6.88
C ASP A 281 12.35 2.77 -6.81
N LYS A 282 12.47 1.67 -7.58
CA LYS A 282 13.62 0.76 -7.58
C LYS A 282 13.97 0.37 -9.01
N ASP A 283 15.26 0.40 -9.37
CA ASP A 283 15.75 -0.02 -10.69
C ASP A 283 15.73 -1.55 -10.92
N GLU A 284 14.84 -2.26 -10.27
CA GLU A 284 14.74 -3.71 -10.30
C GLU A 284 13.57 -4.22 -11.13
N ASP A 285 13.73 -5.44 -11.69
CA ASP A 285 12.66 -6.14 -12.40
C ASP A 285 11.61 -6.69 -11.40
N ILE A 286 10.71 -5.81 -10.96
CA ILE A 286 9.57 -6.21 -10.15
C ILE A 286 8.46 -6.71 -11.06
N ASN A 287 8.10 -7.96 -10.88
CA ASN A 287 7.04 -8.62 -11.65
C ASN A 287 5.75 -8.73 -10.82
N SER A 288 4.59 -8.76 -11.50
CA SER A 288 3.38 -9.18 -10.81
C SER A 288 3.44 -10.69 -10.54
N ILE A 289 2.87 -11.13 -9.41
CA ILE A 289 2.79 -12.56 -9.09
C ILE A 289 2.07 -13.35 -10.21
N TYR A 290 1.10 -12.74 -10.90
CA TYR A 290 0.41 -13.35 -12.03
C TYR A 290 1.32 -13.53 -13.25
N SER A 291 2.14 -12.53 -13.61
CA SER A 291 3.06 -12.65 -14.76
C SER A 291 4.24 -13.58 -14.49
N TRP A 292 4.57 -13.79 -13.20
CA TRP A 292 5.61 -14.71 -12.79
C TRP A 292 5.10 -16.17 -12.75
N LEU A 293 3.85 -16.36 -12.30
CA LEU A 293 3.29 -17.67 -11.98
C LEU A 293 2.57 -18.33 -13.16
N TYR A 294 2.07 -17.56 -14.13
CA TYR A 294 1.26 -18.12 -15.23
C TYR A 294 1.82 -17.75 -16.60
N ASP A 295 1.63 -18.67 -17.56
CA ASP A 295 2.00 -18.43 -18.94
C ASP A 295 1.23 -17.26 -19.55
N LYS A 296 1.88 -16.55 -20.48
CA LYS A 296 1.26 -15.41 -21.19
C LYS A 296 0.21 -15.89 -22.20
N VAL A 297 0.33 -17.13 -22.67
CA VAL A 297 -0.54 -17.73 -23.69
C VAL A 297 -1.45 -18.77 -23.05
N PRO A 298 -2.78 -18.69 -23.24
CA PRO A 298 -3.69 -19.67 -22.68
C PRO A 298 -3.55 -21.03 -23.37
N ASN A 299 -3.60 -22.10 -22.58
CA ASN A 299 -3.52 -23.49 -23.05
C ASN A 299 -4.90 -24.15 -23.13
N GLY A 300 -5.83 -23.54 -23.88
CA GLY A 300 -7.16 -24.15 -24.11
C GLY A 300 -8.33 -23.37 -23.50
N ILE A 301 -9.51 -24.00 -23.58
CA ILE A 301 -10.76 -23.41 -23.09
C ILE A 301 -11.41 -24.45 -22.15
N SER A 302 -11.68 -24.03 -20.91
CA SER A 302 -12.49 -24.79 -19.96
C SER A 302 -13.74 -24.00 -19.58
N LYS A 303 -14.91 -24.65 -19.65
CA LYS A 303 -16.21 -23.99 -19.35
C LYS A 303 -16.43 -22.66 -20.06
N GLY A 304 -15.91 -22.52 -21.30
CA GLY A 304 -16.01 -21.30 -22.11
C GLY A 304 -15.03 -20.18 -21.71
N LYS A 305 -14.07 -20.46 -20.83
CA LYS A 305 -13.03 -19.51 -20.38
C LYS A 305 -11.65 -19.96 -20.85
N GLN A 306 -10.78 -19.01 -21.14
CA GLN A 306 -9.36 -19.28 -21.41
C GLN A 306 -8.66 -19.69 -20.12
N VAL A 307 -7.93 -20.80 -20.17
CA VAL A 307 -7.12 -21.26 -19.05
C VAL A 307 -5.66 -20.86 -19.30
N TYR A 308 -5.11 -20.10 -18.38
CA TYR A 308 -3.70 -19.72 -18.34
C TYR A 308 -2.98 -20.73 -17.43
N PRO A 309 -2.17 -21.63 -17.99
CA PRO A 309 -1.55 -22.68 -17.20
C PRO A 309 -0.50 -22.14 -16.25
N LEU A 310 -0.22 -22.92 -15.22
CA LEU A 310 0.83 -22.64 -14.25
C LEU A 310 2.20 -22.73 -14.94
N ASN A 311 2.90 -21.61 -14.94
CA ASN A 311 4.32 -21.57 -15.28
C ASN A 311 5.11 -22.01 -14.04
N ARG A 312 6.10 -22.87 -14.22
CA ARG A 312 7.04 -23.25 -13.16
C ARG A 312 8.40 -22.65 -13.51
N PRO A 313 8.70 -21.43 -13.04
CA PRO A 313 9.97 -20.81 -13.33
C PRO A 313 11.12 -21.66 -12.78
N GLU A 314 12.16 -21.83 -13.59
CA GLU A 314 13.37 -22.57 -13.20
C GLU A 314 14.32 -21.59 -12.49
N PHE A 315 14.62 -21.85 -11.22
CA PHE A 315 15.61 -21.13 -10.44
C PHE A 315 16.19 -22.08 -9.36
N ASN A 316 17.36 -21.73 -8.85
CA ASN A 316 17.94 -22.46 -7.74
C ASN A 316 17.28 -22.03 -6.43
N VAL A 317 16.54 -22.93 -5.80
CA VAL A 317 15.76 -22.67 -4.58
C VAL A 317 16.68 -22.23 -3.42
N ASP A 318 17.89 -22.79 -3.31
CA ASP A 318 18.84 -22.51 -2.23
C ASP A 318 19.55 -21.16 -2.39
N GLU A 319 19.62 -20.65 -3.63
CA GLU A 319 20.27 -19.38 -3.95
C GLU A 319 19.25 -18.25 -4.23
N THR A 320 17.97 -18.47 -3.92
CA THR A 320 16.90 -17.54 -4.25
C THR A 320 16.04 -17.22 -3.04
N ALA A 321 15.69 -15.95 -2.86
CA ALA A 321 14.65 -15.51 -1.95
C ALA A 321 13.52 -14.81 -2.69
N ILE A 322 12.28 -15.09 -2.34
CA ILE A 322 11.10 -14.43 -2.93
C ILE A 322 10.61 -13.37 -1.96
N VAL A 323 10.54 -12.12 -2.42
CA VAL A 323 10.05 -10.98 -1.65
C VAL A 323 8.73 -10.53 -2.24
N ILE A 324 7.64 -10.69 -1.47
CA ILE A 324 6.29 -10.31 -1.92
C ILE A 324 5.88 -8.99 -1.27
N LEU A 325 5.83 -7.95 -2.09
CA LEU A 325 5.40 -6.60 -1.71
C LEU A 325 3.86 -6.55 -1.61
N ASP A 326 3.33 -5.68 -0.77
CA ASP A 326 1.89 -5.47 -0.57
C ASP A 326 1.09 -6.78 -0.43
N SER A 327 1.65 -7.76 0.28
CA SER A 327 1.10 -9.11 0.44
C SER A 327 -0.32 -9.15 1.04
N HIS A 328 -0.75 -8.07 1.70
CA HIS A 328 -2.11 -7.90 2.21
C HIS A 328 -3.18 -7.85 1.10
N LEU A 329 -2.78 -7.52 -0.15
CA LEU A 329 -3.67 -7.53 -1.32
C LEU A 329 -3.82 -8.93 -1.96
N LEU A 330 -3.11 -9.93 -1.47
CA LEU A 330 -3.20 -11.31 -1.97
C LEU A 330 -4.07 -12.18 -1.06
N GLY A 331 -4.94 -12.94 -1.67
CA GLY A 331 -5.83 -13.87 -0.97
C GLY A 331 -6.07 -15.12 -1.81
N ASP A 332 -6.37 -16.26 -1.15
CA ASP A 332 -6.60 -17.56 -1.78
C ASP A 332 -8.10 -17.88 -1.98
N GLU A 333 -8.92 -16.85 -2.17
CA GLU A 333 -10.28 -17.04 -2.62
C GLU A 333 -10.28 -17.43 -4.09
N TYR A 334 -11.18 -18.35 -4.47
CA TYR A 334 -11.36 -18.70 -5.87
C TYR A 334 -11.72 -17.46 -6.68
N PHE A 335 -10.93 -17.16 -7.68
CA PHE A 335 -11.11 -16.02 -8.55
C PHE A 335 -11.03 -16.41 -10.02
N GLU A 336 -12.05 -16.06 -10.75
CA GLU A 336 -12.08 -16.17 -12.20
C GLU A 336 -12.72 -14.93 -12.81
N MET A 337 -12.28 -14.56 -13.99
CA MET A 337 -12.93 -13.55 -14.82
C MET A 337 -14.01 -14.18 -15.69
N GLU A 338 -14.88 -13.38 -16.32
CA GLU A 338 -15.91 -13.91 -17.23
C GLU A 338 -15.30 -14.75 -18.36
N THR A 339 -14.10 -14.39 -18.84
CA THR A 339 -13.45 -14.99 -20.00
C THR A 339 -12.14 -15.71 -19.71
N LYS A 340 -11.61 -15.59 -18.50
CA LYS A 340 -10.27 -16.09 -18.13
C LYS A 340 -10.28 -16.76 -16.77
N VAL A 341 -9.46 -17.81 -16.64
CA VAL A 341 -9.07 -18.39 -15.35
C VAL A 341 -7.57 -18.62 -15.33
N TYR A 342 -6.93 -18.32 -14.23
CA TYR A 342 -5.50 -18.53 -14.03
C TYR A 342 -5.30 -19.78 -13.18
N GLY A 343 -4.58 -20.77 -13.70
CA GLY A 343 -4.30 -22.03 -13.02
C GLY A 343 -5.54 -22.68 -12.42
N SER A 344 -5.51 -22.94 -11.11
CA SER A 344 -6.64 -23.49 -10.34
C SER A 344 -7.70 -22.43 -9.99
N GLY A 345 -7.43 -21.15 -10.20
CA GLY A 345 -8.23 -20.03 -9.71
C GLY A 345 -7.89 -19.61 -8.25
N GLN A 346 -6.98 -20.31 -7.59
CA GLN A 346 -6.51 -20.02 -6.23
C GLN A 346 -5.00 -19.73 -6.27
N ILE A 347 -4.66 -18.44 -6.29
CA ILE A 347 -3.30 -17.97 -6.59
C ILE A 347 -2.25 -18.43 -5.58
N LEU A 348 -2.58 -18.53 -4.30
CA LEU A 348 -1.63 -18.93 -3.27
C LEU A 348 -1.42 -20.43 -3.27
N THR A 349 -2.48 -21.19 -3.55
CA THR A 349 -2.39 -22.64 -3.78
C THR A 349 -1.53 -22.94 -5.00
N ASP A 350 -1.70 -22.19 -6.10
CA ASP A 350 -0.89 -22.33 -7.31
C ASP A 350 0.57 -21.91 -7.06
N PHE A 351 0.79 -20.85 -6.28
CA PHE A 351 2.12 -20.40 -5.86
C PHE A 351 2.87 -21.51 -5.11
N LEU A 352 2.26 -22.16 -4.12
CA LEU A 352 2.87 -23.29 -3.42
C LEU A 352 3.07 -24.51 -4.33
N ASN A 353 2.14 -24.77 -5.25
CA ASN A 353 2.27 -25.87 -6.21
C ASN A 353 3.39 -25.64 -7.23
N SER A 354 3.81 -24.40 -7.48
CA SER A 354 4.91 -24.10 -8.40
C SER A 354 6.26 -24.64 -7.91
N PHE A 355 6.40 -24.90 -6.63
CA PHE A 355 7.62 -25.46 -6.00
C PHE A 355 7.62 -27.01 -5.94
N LYS A 356 6.55 -27.69 -6.36
CA LYS A 356 6.52 -29.15 -6.43
C LYS A 356 7.30 -29.66 -7.64
N PRO A 357 8.02 -30.81 -7.54
CA PRO A 357 8.70 -31.41 -8.68
C PRO A 357 7.75 -31.69 -9.85
N LYS A 358 8.24 -31.50 -11.09
CA LYS A 358 7.49 -31.89 -12.31
C LYS A 358 7.19 -33.39 -12.29
N GLY A 359 5.93 -33.76 -12.38
CA GLY A 359 5.49 -35.19 -12.43
C GLY A 359 4.93 -35.79 -11.13
N SER A 360 4.92 -35.03 -10.03
CA SER A 360 4.30 -35.51 -8.78
C SER A 360 2.80 -35.17 -8.70
N GLU A 361 2.02 -35.65 -9.68
CA GLU A 361 0.54 -35.50 -9.66
C GLU A 361 -0.16 -36.50 -8.71
N THR A 362 0.59 -37.33 -8.01
CA THR A 362 0.03 -38.30 -7.08
C THR A 362 -0.22 -37.66 -5.72
N THR A 363 -1.42 -37.82 -5.24
CA THR A 363 -2.09 -37.41 -4.02
C THR A 363 -1.42 -37.84 -2.69
N SER A 364 -0.11 -38.03 -2.63
CA SER A 364 0.57 -38.31 -1.37
C SER A 364 0.99 -36.99 -0.72
N THR A 365 0.34 -36.67 0.39
CA THR A 365 0.50 -35.50 1.27
C THR A 365 1.87 -35.38 1.96
N ASN A 366 2.88 -36.18 1.59
CA ASN A 366 4.16 -36.28 2.29
C ASN A 366 5.42 -36.01 1.45
N SER A 367 5.32 -35.40 0.24
CA SER A 367 6.54 -34.86 -0.38
C SER A 367 6.88 -33.52 0.30
N MET A 368 7.95 -33.45 1.07
CA MET A 368 8.50 -32.20 1.60
C MET A 368 8.62 -31.19 0.46
N LEU A 369 7.88 -30.08 0.55
CA LEU A 369 8.02 -28.94 -0.35
C LEU A 369 9.40 -28.32 -0.12
N HIS A 370 10.25 -28.32 -1.14
CA HIS A 370 11.51 -27.58 -1.10
C HIS A 370 11.21 -26.11 -1.45
N LEU A 371 11.07 -25.28 -0.43
CA LEU A 371 10.68 -23.87 -0.58
C LEU A 371 11.90 -22.97 -0.46
N PRO A 372 12.01 -21.92 -1.27
CA PRO A 372 12.95 -20.83 -1.04
C PRO A 372 12.58 -20.06 0.23
N LYS A 373 13.44 -19.14 0.64
CA LYS A 373 13.09 -18.14 1.65
C LYS A 373 12.04 -17.18 1.06
N ILE A 374 10.93 -17.01 1.75
CA ILE A 374 9.80 -16.16 1.32
C ILE A 374 9.57 -15.06 2.34
N LEU A 375 9.82 -13.81 1.94
CA LEU A 375 9.58 -12.63 2.75
C LEU A 375 8.29 -11.93 2.29
N LEU A 376 7.33 -11.79 3.18
CA LEU A 376 6.06 -11.12 2.95
C LEU A 376 6.08 -9.73 3.57
N LEU A 377 5.69 -8.72 2.81
CA LEU A 377 5.53 -7.35 3.31
C LEU A 377 4.11 -6.87 3.11
N GLY A 378 3.56 -6.19 4.10
CA GLY A 378 2.25 -5.59 3.96
C GLY A 378 1.79 -4.81 5.17
N ASP A 379 0.66 -4.15 4.97
CA ASP A 379 -0.03 -3.39 5.99
C ASP A 379 -1.27 -4.18 6.46
N PRO A 380 -1.29 -4.67 7.70
CA PRO A 380 -2.41 -5.49 8.19
C PRO A 380 -3.71 -4.72 8.36
N TYR A 381 -3.67 -3.38 8.35
CA TYR A 381 -4.82 -2.50 8.59
C TYR A 381 -5.50 -2.02 7.31
N GLN A 382 -4.83 -2.09 6.16
CA GLN A 382 -5.43 -1.74 4.87
C GLN A 382 -6.51 -2.73 4.43
N LEU A 383 -7.27 -2.34 3.42
CA LEU A 383 -8.26 -3.21 2.78
C LEU A 383 -7.60 -4.47 2.25
N LYS A 384 -8.22 -5.61 2.52
CA LYS A 384 -7.76 -6.94 2.13
C LYS A 384 -8.66 -7.49 1.04
N ARG A 385 -8.08 -8.25 0.11
CA ARG A 385 -8.87 -8.96 -0.91
C ARG A 385 -9.61 -10.15 -0.31
N ALA A 386 -8.98 -10.85 0.62
CA ALA A 386 -9.55 -12.01 1.32
C ALA A 386 -9.50 -11.82 2.84
N LEU A 387 -10.43 -12.44 3.55
CA LEU A 387 -10.51 -12.39 5.01
C LEU A 387 -9.93 -13.66 5.65
N GLY A 388 -9.48 -13.53 6.89
CA GLY A 388 -9.01 -14.66 7.71
C GLY A 388 -7.82 -15.40 7.10
N HIS A 389 -7.85 -16.72 7.16
CA HIS A 389 -6.76 -17.61 6.73
C HIS A 389 -6.48 -17.60 5.21
N LYS A 390 -7.35 -17.02 4.42
CA LYS A 390 -7.14 -16.91 2.97
C LYS A 390 -6.29 -15.70 2.57
N ASN A 391 -5.93 -14.83 3.52
CA ASN A 391 -5.09 -13.68 3.29
C ASN A 391 -3.62 -14.04 3.50
N LEU A 392 -2.74 -13.69 2.55
CA LEU A 392 -1.33 -14.09 2.58
C LEU A 392 -0.59 -13.50 3.79
N ILE A 393 -0.82 -12.23 4.12
CA ILE A 393 -0.15 -11.56 5.24
C ILE A 393 -0.42 -12.22 6.60
N SER A 394 -1.55 -12.90 6.75
CA SER A 394 -1.90 -13.62 7.99
C SER A 394 -1.22 -14.99 8.11
N CYS A 395 -0.43 -15.39 7.12
CA CYS A 395 0.29 -16.67 7.05
C CYS A 395 -0.58 -17.95 7.14
N GLY A 396 -1.90 -17.83 7.23
CA GLY A 396 -2.80 -18.98 7.43
C GLY A 396 -2.79 -20.00 6.29
N VAL A 397 -2.41 -19.60 5.06
CA VAL A 397 -2.23 -20.54 3.93
C VAL A 397 -0.99 -21.41 4.12
N PHE A 398 0.07 -20.86 4.72
CA PHE A 398 1.30 -21.61 5.04
C PHE A 398 1.05 -22.59 6.18
N GLU A 399 0.38 -22.14 7.25
CA GLU A 399 0.01 -22.95 8.40
C GLU A 399 -0.81 -24.19 7.98
N LYS A 400 -1.81 -24.02 7.11
CA LYS A 400 -2.61 -25.12 6.56
C LYS A 400 -1.80 -26.16 5.79
N ASN A 401 -0.68 -25.77 5.20
CA ASN A 401 0.21 -26.65 4.47
C ASN A 401 1.38 -27.16 5.34
N GLY A 402 1.35 -26.93 6.66
CA GLY A 402 2.40 -27.38 7.57
C GLY A 402 3.74 -26.64 7.39
N ILE A 403 3.73 -25.43 6.83
CA ILE A 403 4.91 -24.62 6.56
C ILE A 403 5.14 -23.66 7.73
N ASN A 404 6.32 -23.73 8.34
CA ASN A 404 6.70 -22.86 9.44
C ASN A 404 6.88 -21.42 8.96
N TYR A 405 6.43 -20.48 9.80
CA TYR A 405 6.56 -19.05 9.52
C TYR A 405 6.90 -18.25 10.78
N ARG A 406 7.49 -17.07 10.57
CA ARG A 406 7.73 -16.04 11.61
C ARG A 406 7.03 -14.74 11.23
N VAL A 407 6.70 -13.94 12.23
CA VAL A 407 6.04 -12.64 12.04
C VAL A 407 6.75 -11.59 12.89
N ALA A 408 7.05 -10.45 12.28
CA ALA A 408 7.44 -9.23 12.98
C ALA A 408 6.45 -8.10 12.62
N GLU A 409 6.06 -7.31 13.61
CA GLU A 409 5.14 -6.20 13.44
C GLU A 409 5.83 -4.88 13.82
N LEU A 410 5.80 -3.91 12.92
CA LEU A 410 6.24 -2.54 13.15
C LEU A 410 5.04 -1.69 13.56
N ARG A 411 5.09 -1.11 14.75
CA ARG A 411 4.00 -0.32 15.34
C ARG A 411 4.28 1.18 15.35
N SER A 412 5.57 1.54 15.46
CA SER A 412 5.99 2.94 15.50
C SER A 412 5.98 3.54 14.10
N GLN A 413 5.11 4.52 13.87
CA GLN A 413 5.14 5.30 12.64
C GLN A 413 6.29 6.31 12.72
N ASP A 414 7.16 6.31 11.71
CA ASP A 414 8.23 7.32 11.61
C ASP A 414 7.58 8.69 11.42
N ARG A 415 7.89 9.61 12.31
CA ARG A 415 7.55 11.03 12.13
C ARG A 415 8.54 11.61 11.12
N ASP A 416 8.23 11.48 9.85
CA ASP A 416 8.95 12.19 8.82
C ASP A 416 8.53 13.65 8.84
N GLU A 417 9.46 14.60 8.64
CA GLU A 417 9.17 16.04 8.63
C GLU A 417 8.08 16.42 7.61
N ASN A 418 7.82 15.55 6.64
CA ASN A 418 6.83 15.73 5.59
C ASN A 418 5.48 15.02 5.85
N ALA A 419 5.35 14.19 6.89
CA ALA A 419 4.08 13.55 7.19
C ALA A 419 3.24 14.45 8.10
N PRO A 420 2.04 14.90 7.70
CA PRO A 420 1.18 15.68 8.56
C PRO A 420 0.87 14.91 9.84
N ILE A 421 1.31 15.40 10.98
CA ILE A 421 1.10 14.81 12.32
C ILE A 421 -0.37 14.44 12.51
N GLU A 422 -1.25 15.32 12.11
CA GLU A 422 -2.70 15.14 12.14
C GLU A 422 -3.18 13.85 11.44
N ARG A 423 -2.62 13.52 10.27
CA ARG A 423 -2.97 12.31 9.54
C ARG A 423 -2.47 11.06 10.25
N LEU A 424 -1.28 11.10 10.83
CA LEU A 424 -0.74 9.99 11.60
C LEU A 424 -1.57 9.74 12.86
N ASP A 425 -1.98 10.78 13.58
CA ASP A 425 -2.83 10.66 14.76
C ASP A 425 -4.23 10.12 14.40
N PHE A 426 -4.79 10.55 13.28
CA PHE A 426 -6.05 10.04 12.76
C PHE A 426 -5.94 8.54 12.42
N GLN A 427 -4.88 8.14 11.70
CA GLN A 427 -4.61 6.75 11.36
C GLN A 427 -4.38 5.90 12.60
N LYS A 428 -3.63 6.40 13.58
CA LYS A 428 -3.37 5.72 14.84
C LYS A 428 -4.66 5.41 15.60
N ASN A 429 -5.59 6.37 15.68
CA ASN A 429 -6.90 6.16 16.32
C ASN A 429 -7.70 5.06 15.61
N LEU A 430 -7.71 5.05 14.26
CA LEU A 430 -8.36 3.97 13.50
C LEU A 430 -7.71 2.61 13.76
N ILE A 431 -6.38 2.54 13.85
CA ILE A 431 -5.63 1.31 14.14
C ILE A 431 -5.97 0.80 15.55
N GLU A 432 -6.00 1.67 16.55
CA GLU A 432 -6.38 1.31 17.92
C GLU A 432 -7.79 0.71 17.99
N GLN A 433 -8.76 1.32 17.30
CA GLN A 433 -10.12 0.80 17.21
C GLN A 433 -10.16 -0.58 16.52
N MET A 434 -9.35 -0.80 15.47
CA MET A 434 -9.27 -2.09 14.77
C MET A 434 -8.60 -3.17 15.63
N ASN A 435 -7.54 -2.85 16.35
CA ASN A 435 -6.86 -3.78 17.26
C ASN A 435 -7.76 -4.21 18.41
N ASP A 436 -8.47 -3.26 19.00
CA ASP A 436 -9.40 -3.51 20.09
C ASP A 436 -10.72 -4.12 19.61
N ARG A 437 -10.96 -4.16 18.29
CA ARG A 437 -12.23 -4.58 17.66
C ARG A 437 -13.46 -3.84 18.19
N LYS A 438 -13.30 -2.57 18.55
CA LYS A 438 -14.36 -1.79 19.17
C LYS A 438 -15.26 -1.06 18.15
N PHE A 439 -14.75 -0.54 17.05
CA PHE A 439 -15.48 0.15 15.97
C PHE A 439 -16.61 1.10 16.43
N LEU A 440 -16.41 1.82 17.51
CA LEU A 440 -17.46 2.54 18.20
C LEU A 440 -17.30 4.05 18.16
N ASN A 441 -16.12 4.52 17.77
CA ASN A 441 -15.80 5.93 17.69
C ASN A 441 -14.96 6.22 16.47
N LEU A 442 -15.30 7.28 15.74
CA LEU A 442 -14.49 7.76 14.61
C LEU A 442 -13.66 8.96 15.05
N PRO A 443 -12.38 9.05 14.63
CA PRO A 443 -11.55 10.20 14.95
C PRO A 443 -12.16 11.48 14.38
N LYS A 444 -11.94 12.62 15.07
CA LYS A 444 -12.44 13.93 14.61
C LYS A 444 -11.67 14.35 13.36
N CYS A 445 -12.38 14.89 12.38
CA CYS A 445 -11.77 15.66 11.30
C CYS A 445 -11.45 17.07 11.81
N SER A 446 -10.41 17.66 11.25
CA SER A 446 -10.01 19.04 11.54
C SER A 446 -10.26 19.94 10.32
N ASP A 447 -9.91 21.20 10.43
CA ASP A 447 -9.88 22.14 9.30
C ASP A 447 -8.53 22.08 8.55
N GLY A 448 -7.63 21.18 8.96
CA GLY A 448 -6.28 21.02 8.41
C GLY A 448 -6.23 20.04 7.20
N LYS A 449 -5.46 18.96 7.38
CA LYS A 449 -5.20 17.96 6.30
C LYS A 449 -6.26 16.89 6.16
N ILE A 450 -7.16 16.76 7.15
CA ILE A 450 -8.30 15.83 7.13
C ILE A 450 -9.57 16.62 7.39
N GLN A 451 -10.30 16.94 6.34
CA GLN A 451 -11.48 17.79 6.38
C GLN A 451 -12.77 16.99 6.20
N ALA A 452 -13.76 17.25 7.04
CA ALA A 452 -15.12 16.78 6.82
C ALA A 452 -15.89 17.84 6.02
N ILE A 453 -16.52 17.42 4.93
CA ILE A 453 -17.28 18.31 4.03
C ILE A 453 -18.72 17.82 3.97
N ASN A 454 -19.67 18.74 4.09
CA ASN A 454 -21.08 18.43 3.88
C ASN A 454 -21.39 18.29 2.39
N LYS A 455 -22.38 17.46 2.08
CA LYS A 455 -22.81 17.25 0.70
C LYS A 455 -23.25 18.58 0.06
N GLY A 456 -22.62 18.92 -1.08
CA GLY A 456 -22.90 20.14 -1.83
C GLY A 456 -22.00 21.32 -1.52
N GLU A 457 -21.25 21.29 -0.43
CA GLU A 457 -20.21 22.29 -0.13
C GLU A 457 -18.99 22.09 -1.05
N ASP A 458 -18.40 23.17 -1.50
CA ASP A 458 -17.17 23.23 -2.31
C ASP A 458 -17.16 22.36 -3.58
N THR A 459 -18.32 21.92 -4.07
CA THR A 459 -18.42 20.98 -5.21
C THR A 459 -17.62 21.46 -6.42
N ASP A 460 -17.73 22.74 -6.80
CA ASP A 460 -17.01 23.28 -7.96
C ASP A 460 -15.50 23.31 -7.75
N ALA A 461 -15.04 23.64 -6.53
CA ALA A 461 -13.61 23.62 -6.19
C ALA A 461 -13.05 22.19 -6.22
N ILE A 462 -13.81 21.23 -5.71
CA ILE A 462 -13.46 19.80 -5.77
C ILE A 462 -13.37 19.32 -7.22
N VAL A 463 -14.40 19.60 -8.03
CA VAL A 463 -14.42 19.15 -9.42
C VAL A 463 -13.29 19.79 -10.24
N LYS A 464 -12.95 21.07 -10.01
CA LYS A 464 -11.77 21.70 -10.63
C LYS A 464 -10.50 20.93 -10.34
N LYS A 465 -10.27 20.49 -9.08
CA LYS A 465 -9.12 19.66 -8.73
C LYS A 465 -9.13 18.30 -9.44
N LEU A 466 -10.32 17.65 -9.54
CA LEU A 466 -10.47 16.36 -10.23
C LEU A 466 -10.22 16.44 -11.74
N LEU A 467 -10.47 17.61 -12.34
CA LEU A 467 -10.24 17.92 -13.76
C LEU A 467 -8.81 18.43 -14.06
N THR A 468 -8.01 18.71 -13.03
CA THR A 468 -6.65 19.24 -13.18
C THR A 468 -5.75 18.22 -13.88
N TRP A 469 -4.85 18.73 -14.73
CA TRP A 469 -3.84 17.94 -15.42
C TRP A 469 -2.46 18.61 -15.32
N PRO A 470 -1.38 17.87 -15.02
CA PRO A 470 -1.34 16.45 -14.63
C PRO A 470 -2.22 16.13 -13.42
N LYS A 471 -2.55 14.85 -13.27
CA LYS A 471 -3.54 14.41 -12.28
C LYS A 471 -3.04 14.55 -10.83
N ILE A 472 -3.69 15.41 -10.05
CA ILE A 472 -3.33 15.68 -8.65
C ILE A 472 -4.39 15.21 -7.64
N ALA A 473 -5.61 14.92 -8.09
CA ALA A 473 -6.71 14.58 -7.21
C ALA A 473 -7.57 13.43 -7.76
N THR A 474 -8.17 12.66 -6.87
CA THR A 474 -9.15 11.62 -7.23
C THR A 474 -10.25 11.51 -6.17
N HIS A 475 -11.46 11.12 -6.62
CA HIS A 475 -12.58 10.81 -5.73
C HIS A 475 -12.61 9.31 -5.44
N LEU A 476 -12.55 8.92 -4.17
CA LEU A 476 -12.55 7.54 -3.74
C LEU A 476 -13.94 7.09 -3.28
N CYS A 477 -14.37 5.96 -3.81
CA CYS A 477 -15.63 5.30 -3.46
C CYS A 477 -15.37 3.86 -2.98
N ALA A 478 -16.30 3.28 -2.24
CA ALA A 478 -16.20 1.87 -1.85
C ALA A 478 -16.56 0.92 -3.02
N LYS A 479 -17.50 1.31 -3.89
CA LYS A 479 -18.04 0.47 -4.98
C LYS A 479 -17.79 1.07 -6.36
N ASN A 480 -17.59 0.20 -7.37
CA ASN A 480 -17.42 0.62 -8.76
C ASN A 480 -18.63 1.37 -9.30
N THR A 481 -19.87 0.97 -8.93
CA THR A 481 -21.10 1.66 -9.31
C THR A 481 -21.12 3.12 -8.87
N ASN A 482 -20.69 3.39 -7.61
CA ASN A 482 -20.63 4.76 -7.09
C ASN A 482 -19.58 5.58 -7.83
N ALA A 483 -18.41 5.00 -8.10
CA ALA A 483 -17.36 5.68 -8.88
C ALA A 483 -17.86 6.02 -10.29
N GLN A 484 -18.59 5.12 -10.94
CA GLN A 484 -19.16 5.37 -12.26
C GLN A 484 -20.24 6.49 -12.24
N LEU A 485 -21.08 6.53 -11.20
CA LEU A 485 -22.05 7.62 -11.02
C LEU A 485 -21.35 8.97 -10.88
N VAL A 486 -20.30 9.08 -10.07
CA VAL A 486 -19.52 10.31 -9.93
C VAL A 486 -18.86 10.70 -11.25
N ASN A 487 -18.21 9.76 -11.94
CA ASN A 487 -17.58 10.00 -13.23
C ASN A 487 -18.61 10.52 -14.27
N THR A 488 -19.79 9.90 -14.34
CA THR A 488 -20.85 10.31 -15.25
C THR A 488 -21.39 11.70 -14.90
N ALA A 489 -21.58 12.00 -13.61
CA ALA A 489 -22.06 13.29 -13.16
C ALA A 489 -21.08 14.43 -13.51
N ILE A 490 -19.77 14.22 -13.26
CA ILE A 490 -18.73 15.19 -13.61
C ILE A 490 -18.72 15.45 -15.12
N ARG A 491 -18.73 14.42 -15.93
CA ARG A 491 -18.71 14.55 -17.39
C ARG A 491 -19.93 15.27 -17.94
N LYS A 492 -21.12 14.90 -17.45
CA LYS A 492 -22.39 15.54 -17.88
C LYS A 492 -22.43 17.03 -17.51
N ASN A 493 -22.04 17.38 -16.29
CA ASN A 493 -22.24 18.73 -15.76
C ASN A 493 -21.10 19.70 -16.11
N TYR A 494 -19.85 19.20 -16.30
CA TYR A 494 -18.67 20.06 -16.49
C TYR A 494 -18.01 19.91 -17.87
N LEU A 495 -18.24 18.79 -18.58
CA LEU A 495 -17.66 18.55 -19.91
C LEU A 495 -18.72 18.43 -21.01
N ALA A 496 -19.99 18.64 -20.68
CA ALA A 496 -21.12 18.55 -21.62
C ALA A 496 -21.18 17.21 -22.41
N ALA A 497 -20.71 16.12 -21.80
CA ALA A 497 -20.72 14.80 -22.43
C ALA A 497 -22.15 14.20 -22.43
N THR A 498 -22.61 13.73 -23.57
CA THR A 498 -23.95 13.15 -23.74
C THR A 498 -23.95 11.63 -23.75
N ASP A 499 -22.87 10.99 -24.20
CA ASP A 499 -22.74 9.54 -24.27
C ASP A 499 -21.67 9.09 -23.25
N SER A 500 -22.00 8.09 -22.41
CA SER A 500 -21.10 7.55 -21.38
C SER A 500 -19.94 6.73 -21.95
N GLY A 501 -20.05 6.22 -23.18
CA GLY A 501 -19.02 5.42 -23.85
C GLY A 501 -18.10 6.20 -24.77
N LEU A 502 -18.47 7.43 -25.17
CA LEU A 502 -17.64 8.25 -26.05
C LEU A 502 -16.84 9.28 -25.26
N LEU A 503 -15.53 9.36 -25.53
CA LEU A 503 -14.67 10.37 -24.94
C LEU A 503 -15.02 11.76 -25.47
N VAL A 504 -14.76 12.78 -24.66
CA VAL A 504 -14.80 14.18 -25.06
C VAL A 504 -13.43 14.82 -24.81
N LYS A 505 -13.13 15.90 -25.54
CA LYS A 505 -11.89 16.66 -25.31
C LYS A 505 -11.83 17.15 -23.87
N GLY A 506 -10.70 16.91 -23.21
CA GLY A 506 -10.49 17.27 -21.81
C GLY A 506 -10.82 16.14 -20.81
N ASP A 507 -11.41 15.01 -21.24
CA ASP A 507 -11.57 13.85 -20.37
C ASP A 507 -10.22 13.43 -19.77
N VAL A 508 -10.24 13.09 -18.48
CA VAL A 508 -9.12 12.43 -17.80
C VAL A 508 -9.47 10.97 -17.62
N ILE A 509 -8.62 10.12 -18.17
CA ILE A 509 -8.84 8.68 -18.26
C ILE A 509 -7.67 7.91 -17.65
N GLU A 510 -7.89 6.66 -17.35
CA GLU A 510 -6.92 5.66 -16.98
C GLU A 510 -6.86 4.57 -18.04
N ILE A 511 -5.65 4.18 -18.40
CA ILE A 511 -5.38 3.01 -19.25
C ILE A 511 -5.57 1.76 -18.38
N TYR A 512 -6.69 1.06 -18.54
CA TYR A 512 -7.04 -0.08 -17.69
C TYR A 512 -6.25 -1.35 -18.00
N SER A 513 -5.97 -1.61 -19.29
CA SER A 513 -5.12 -2.70 -19.76
C SER A 513 -3.99 -2.15 -20.62
N PRO A 514 -2.82 -2.82 -20.67
CA PRO A 514 -1.76 -2.41 -21.59
C PRO A 514 -2.29 -2.29 -23.01
N THR A 515 -1.89 -1.24 -23.71
CA THR A 515 -2.31 -0.95 -25.08
C THR A 515 -1.14 -0.45 -25.90
N GLN A 516 -1.31 -0.39 -27.22
CA GLN A 516 -0.34 0.16 -28.14
C GLN A 516 -0.88 1.45 -28.77
N GLY A 517 -0.02 2.44 -28.92
CA GLY A 517 -0.33 3.61 -29.73
C GLY A 517 -0.51 3.21 -31.19
N LEU A 518 -1.44 3.86 -31.88
CA LEU A 518 -1.61 3.71 -33.33
C LEU A 518 -0.43 4.34 -34.06
N ILE A 519 0.20 3.56 -34.96
CA ILE A 519 1.33 4.02 -35.80
C ILE A 519 0.75 4.53 -37.11
N LYS A 520 1.23 5.69 -37.55
CA LYS A 520 0.98 6.14 -38.93
C LYS A 520 1.80 5.28 -39.90
N ALA A 521 1.23 5.00 -41.06
CA ALA A 521 1.80 4.11 -42.06
C ALA A 521 3.25 4.47 -42.51
N ASP A 522 3.71 5.68 -42.25
CA ASP A 522 5.03 6.20 -42.64
C ASP A 522 6.03 6.30 -41.46
N GLU A 523 5.69 5.88 -40.26
CA GLU A 523 6.57 5.95 -39.09
C GLU A 523 7.06 4.56 -38.70
N THR A 524 8.38 4.38 -38.57
CA THR A 524 8.99 3.19 -38.02
C THR A 524 8.68 3.15 -36.51
N LEU A 525 8.29 1.96 -35.99
CA LEU A 525 7.98 1.68 -34.59
C LEU A 525 9.06 2.27 -33.66
N PRO A 526 8.75 3.24 -32.78
CA PRO A 526 9.59 3.49 -31.63
C PRO A 526 9.53 2.26 -30.72
N ALA A 527 10.64 1.89 -30.12
CA ALA A 527 10.72 0.76 -29.17
C ALA A 527 9.77 0.88 -27.96
N GLU A 528 9.14 2.04 -27.77
CA GLU A 528 8.27 2.40 -26.62
C GLU A 528 6.84 2.75 -27.04
N ASN A 529 6.26 2.05 -28.02
CA ASN A 529 4.87 2.30 -28.40
C ASN A 529 3.84 1.64 -27.47
N GLN A 530 4.29 1.01 -26.38
CA GLN A 530 3.41 0.34 -25.43
C GLN A 530 3.06 1.24 -24.24
N ILE A 531 1.76 1.51 -24.07
CA ILE A 531 1.23 2.25 -22.93
C ILE A 531 0.82 1.23 -21.85
N SER A 532 1.41 1.39 -20.68
CA SER A 532 1.19 0.44 -19.56
C SER A 532 -0.15 0.63 -18.87
N SER A 533 -0.67 -0.45 -18.27
CA SER A 533 -1.85 -0.41 -17.41
C SER A 533 -1.63 0.52 -16.20
N GLY A 534 -2.64 1.29 -15.85
CA GLY A 534 -2.65 2.20 -14.70
C GLY A 534 -2.00 3.55 -14.95
N GLN A 535 -1.59 3.89 -16.17
CA GLN A 535 -1.20 5.26 -16.53
C GLN A 535 -2.44 6.13 -16.71
N PHE A 536 -2.34 7.38 -16.26
CA PHE A 536 -3.35 8.38 -16.52
C PHE A 536 -3.07 9.13 -17.82
N ALA A 537 -4.13 9.57 -18.49
CA ALA A 537 -4.01 10.33 -19.71
C ALA A 537 -5.13 11.37 -19.83
N LYS A 538 -4.84 12.48 -20.50
CA LYS A 538 -5.82 13.51 -20.88
C LYS A 538 -6.17 13.43 -22.36
N VAL A 539 -7.43 13.49 -22.68
CA VAL A 539 -7.90 13.49 -24.07
C VAL A 539 -7.68 14.86 -24.71
N ILE A 540 -6.83 14.91 -25.72
CA ILE A 540 -6.49 16.13 -26.46
C ILE A 540 -7.46 16.37 -27.61
N SER A 541 -7.78 15.31 -28.36
CA SER A 541 -8.73 15.34 -29.47
C SER A 541 -9.37 13.96 -29.67
N ILE A 542 -10.52 13.95 -30.29
CA ILE A 542 -11.28 12.74 -30.64
C ILE A 542 -11.49 12.68 -32.15
N LYS A 543 -11.55 11.48 -32.70
CA LYS A 543 -12.07 11.28 -34.04
C LYS A 543 -13.58 11.05 -33.93
N PRO A 544 -14.40 11.73 -34.76
CA PRO A 544 -15.85 11.64 -34.68
C PRO A 544 -16.41 10.30 -35.18
N GLU A 545 -15.60 9.52 -35.90
CA GLU A 545 -16.01 8.25 -36.49
C GLU A 545 -16.00 7.13 -35.44
N VAL A 546 -17.10 6.37 -35.39
CA VAL A 546 -17.24 5.16 -34.57
C VAL A 546 -17.34 3.97 -35.51
N GLU A 547 -16.34 3.14 -35.58
CA GLU A 547 -16.35 1.89 -36.33
C GLU A 547 -17.15 0.84 -35.52
N SER A 548 -18.05 0.11 -36.20
CA SER A 548 -18.78 -1.02 -35.60
C SER A 548 -18.48 -2.29 -36.39
N LYS A 549 -18.01 -3.33 -35.70
CA LYS A 549 -17.81 -4.65 -36.30
C LYS A 549 -18.74 -5.66 -35.64
N SER A 550 -19.32 -6.54 -36.41
CA SER A 550 -20.27 -7.53 -35.92
C SER A 550 -19.90 -8.95 -36.35
N THR A 551 -20.28 -9.92 -35.55
CA THR A 551 -20.14 -11.36 -35.86
C THR A 551 -21.25 -12.16 -35.18
N ILE A 552 -21.58 -13.32 -35.75
CA ILE A 552 -22.48 -14.28 -35.13
C ILE A 552 -21.60 -15.38 -34.49
N LEU A 553 -21.66 -15.51 -33.18
CA LEU A 553 -20.89 -16.50 -32.44
C LEU A 553 -21.55 -17.89 -32.60
N LYS A 554 -20.71 -18.93 -32.65
CA LYS A 554 -21.19 -20.33 -32.74
C LYS A 554 -22.13 -20.66 -31.58
N GLY A 555 -23.36 -21.10 -31.91
CA GLY A 555 -24.39 -21.38 -30.91
C GLY A 555 -25.14 -20.15 -30.37
N ARG A 556 -25.05 -19.00 -31.04
CA ARG A 556 -25.85 -17.82 -30.78
C ARG A 556 -26.67 -17.47 -32.01
N GLU A 557 -27.89 -16.95 -31.78
CA GLU A 557 -28.78 -16.51 -32.86
C GLU A 557 -28.56 -15.02 -33.19
N ASN A 558 -28.21 -14.23 -32.19
CA ASN A 558 -28.06 -12.78 -32.36
C ASN A 558 -26.59 -12.41 -32.73
N SER A 559 -26.50 -11.40 -33.61
CA SER A 559 -25.19 -10.78 -33.92
C SER A 559 -24.66 -10.00 -32.73
N VAL A 560 -23.38 -10.20 -32.45
CA VAL A 560 -22.63 -9.46 -31.42
C VAL A 560 -21.96 -8.26 -32.10
N ILE A 561 -22.25 -7.07 -31.64
CA ILE A 561 -21.68 -5.83 -32.16
C ILE A 561 -20.65 -5.31 -31.14
N VAL A 562 -19.49 -4.88 -31.62
CA VAL A 562 -18.44 -4.19 -30.82
C VAL A 562 -18.10 -2.89 -31.52
N ARG A 563 -18.08 -1.80 -30.75
CA ARG A 563 -17.74 -0.45 -31.21
C ARG A 563 -16.27 -0.13 -30.94
N PHE A 564 -15.64 0.55 -31.89
CA PHE A 564 -14.27 1.06 -31.80
C PHE A 564 -14.28 2.56 -32.09
N SER A 565 -13.50 3.32 -31.37
CA SER A 565 -13.32 4.75 -31.60
C SER A 565 -11.87 5.15 -31.33
N GLN A 566 -11.45 6.31 -31.82
CA GLN A 566 -10.05 6.75 -31.74
C GLN A 566 -9.95 8.12 -31.06
N ALA A 567 -8.90 8.29 -30.27
CA ALA A 567 -8.58 9.54 -29.61
C ALA A 567 -7.09 9.78 -29.56
N ARG A 568 -6.68 11.04 -29.52
CA ARG A 568 -5.33 11.46 -29.17
C ARG A 568 -5.30 11.79 -27.69
N VAL A 569 -4.37 11.19 -26.99
CA VAL A 569 -4.22 11.34 -25.53
C VAL A 569 -2.81 11.81 -25.18
N GLU A 570 -2.68 12.53 -24.10
CA GLU A 570 -1.42 12.99 -23.49
C GLU A 570 -1.24 12.29 -22.15
N LEU A 571 -0.12 11.61 -21.95
CA LEU A 571 0.26 11.00 -20.67
C LEU A 571 0.84 12.05 -19.71
N GLU A 572 0.98 11.69 -18.42
CA GLU A 572 1.51 12.58 -17.38
C GLU A 572 2.95 13.06 -17.64
N ASN A 573 3.74 12.31 -18.40
CA ASN A 573 5.09 12.69 -18.83
C ASN A 573 5.10 13.60 -20.10
N GLY A 574 3.94 14.05 -20.57
CA GLY A 574 3.80 14.89 -21.77
C GLY A 574 3.83 14.13 -23.11
N SER A 575 4.07 12.82 -23.11
CA SER A 575 4.04 12.03 -24.36
C SER A 575 2.62 11.94 -24.91
N THR A 576 2.47 12.08 -26.24
CA THR A 576 1.16 12.00 -26.89
C THR A 576 1.05 10.79 -27.78
N PHE A 577 -0.11 10.11 -27.74
CA PHE A 577 -0.41 8.91 -28.50
C PHE A 577 -1.78 9.01 -29.16
N ASP A 578 -1.88 8.48 -30.37
CA ASP A 578 -3.16 8.15 -30.96
C ASP A 578 -3.53 6.73 -30.53
N ILE A 579 -4.67 6.54 -29.89
CA ILE A 579 -5.13 5.25 -29.38
C ILE A 579 -6.48 4.88 -29.97
N GLU A 580 -6.69 3.59 -30.16
CA GLU A 580 -8.00 3.02 -30.42
C GLU A 580 -8.58 2.44 -29.15
N TYR A 581 -9.82 2.70 -28.82
CA TYR A 581 -10.46 2.28 -27.57
C TYR A 581 -11.84 1.67 -27.78
N LEU A 582 -12.32 0.96 -26.77
CA LEU A 582 -13.64 0.34 -26.76
C LEU A 582 -14.67 1.20 -25.99
N PRO A 583 -15.60 1.90 -26.69
CA PRO A 583 -16.66 2.67 -26.05
C PRO A 583 -17.53 1.82 -25.09
N ASP A 584 -17.82 0.58 -25.47
CA ASP A 584 -18.65 -0.32 -24.68
C ASP A 584 -18.00 -0.71 -23.35
N PHE A 585 -16.66 -0.82 -23.30
CA PHE A 585 -15.92 -1.04 -22.05
C PHE A 585 -15.91 0.22 -21.17
N LEU A 586 -15.74 1.37 -21.77
CA LEU A 586 -15.72 2.66 -21.05
C LEU A 586 -17.07 2.96 -20.37
N ALA A 587 -18.20 2.61 -21.02
CA ALA A 587 -19.55 2.75 -20.49
C ALA A 587 -19.91 1.69 -19.45
N SER A 588 -19.20 0.56 -19.39
CA SER A 588 -19.52 -0.59 -18.53
C SER A 588 -19.31 -0.27 -17.05
N GLU A 589 -20.26 -0.63 -16.20
CA GLU A 589 -20.12 -0.57 -14.74
C GLU A 589 -19.18 -1.67 -14.20
N LYS A 590 -19.06 -2.79 -14.94
CA LYS A 590 -18.17 -3.90 -14.58
C LYS A 590 -16.75 -3.65 -15.11
N PRO A 591 -15.71 -4.20 -14.46
CA PRO A 591 -14.34 -4.09 -14.94
C PRO A 591 -14.03 -5.03 -16.12
N GLU A 592 -15.03 -5.58 -16.77
CA GLU A 592 -14.96 -6.54 -17.87
C GLU A 592 -15.94 -6.18 -18.99
N LEU A 593 -15.59 -6.58 -20.22
CA LEU A 593 -16.55 -6.54 -21.33
C LEU A 593 -17.63 -7.62 -21.15
N PRO A 594 -18.82 -7.40 -21.72
CA PRO A 594 -19.78 -8.47 -21.88
C PRO A 594 -19.14 -9.71 -22.54
N LYS A 595 -19.48 -10.90 -22.03
CA LYS A 595 -18.83 -12.17 -22.42
C LYS A 595 -18.79 -12.37 -23.93
N ASP A 596 -19.91 -12.10 -24.62
CA ASP A 596 -20.02 -12.32 -26.07
C ASP A 596 -19.16 -11.31 -26.85
N GLN A 597 -19.04 -10.06 -26.41
CA GLN A 597 -18.13 -9.07 -27.01
C GLN A 597 -16.66 -9.47 -26.83
N ALA A 598 -16.29 -9.94 -25.65
CA ALA A 598 -14.93 -10.42 -25.40
C ALA A 598 -14.59 -11.66 -26.24
N ILE A 599 -15.56 -12.55 -26.49
CA ILE A 599 -15.40 -13.69 -27.41
C ILE A 599 -15.23 -13.21 -28.85
N ALA A 600 -16.06 -12.24 -29.31
CA ALA A 600 -15.97 -11.69 -30.66
C ALA A 600 -14.58 -11.09 -30.96
N LEU A 601 -14.04 -10.29 -30.04
CA LEU A 601 -12.67 -9.73 -30.16
C LEU A 601 -11.62 -10.84 -30.36
N ARG A 602 -11.74 -11.93 -29.62
CA ARG A 602 -10.83 -13.04 -29.72
C ARG A 602 -10.98 -13.84 -31.02
N VAL A 603 -12.21 -14.00 -31.50
CA VAL A 603 -12.46 -14.64 -32.83
C VAL A 603 -11.76 -13.85 -33.90
N TRP A 604 -11.92 -12.51 -33.92
CA TRP A 604 -11.25 -11.67 -34.91
C TRP A 604 -9.73 -11.66 -34.78
N ALA A 605 -9.18 -11.65 -33.55
CA ALA A 605 -7.73 -11.77 -33.34
C ALA A 605 -7.20 -13.11 -33.89
N LYS A 606 -7.95 -14.19 -33.71
CA LYS A 606 -7.60 -15.50 -34.29
C LYS A 606 -7.68 -15.51 -35.81
N GLU A 607 -8.72 -14.92 -36.38
CA GLU A 607 -8.86 -14.80 -37.85
C GLU A 607 -7.68 -14.01 -38.45
N ASP A 608 -7.24 -12.92 -37.81
CA ASP A 608 -6.05 -12.15 -38.22
C ASP A 608 -4.77 -13.00 -38.16
N ALA A 609 -4.58 -13.77 -37.09
CA ALA A 609 -3.41 -14.65 -36.94
C ALA A 609 -3.44 -15.80 -37.95
N ASP A 610 -4.62 -16.45 -38.17
CA ASP A 610 -4.83 -17.51 -39.15
C ASP A 610 -4.55 -16.99 -40.60
N LEU A 611 -4.93 -15.75 -40.90
CA LEU A 611 -4.67 -15.14 -42.20
C LEU A 611 -3.17 -14.91 -42.43
N LYS A 612 -2.48 -14.38 -41.41
CA LYS A 612 -1.02 -14.12 -41.48
C LYS A 612 -0.18 -15.38 -41.59
N LEU A 613 -0.63 -16.50 -40.99
CA LEU A 613 0.07 -17.78 -41.00
C LEU A 613 -0.57 -18.82 -41.95
N ARG A 614 -1.28 -18.35 -42.94
CA ARG A 614 -2.03 -19.22 -43.84
C ARG A 614 -1.12 -20.24 -44.57
N VAL A 615 0.05 -19.83 -45.04
CA VAL A 615 1.00 -20.65 -45.76
C VAL A 615 1.57 -21.75 -44.87
N GLU A 616 1.98 -21.38 -43.63
CA GLU A 616 2.50 -22.34 -42.65
C GLU A 616 1.43 -23.39 -42.25
N LYS A 617 0.19 -22.97 -42.14
CA LYS A 617 -0.94 -23.84 -41.82
C LYS A 617 -1.22 -24.81 -42.95
N GLU A 618 -1.21 -24.37 -44.22
CA GLU A 618 -1.38 -25.20 -45.40
C GLU A 618 -0.24 -26.25 -45.50
N GLU A 619 1.00 -25.89 -45.13
CA GLU A 619 2.15 -26.79 -45.07
C GLU A 619 1.96 -27.87 -43.97
N LEU A 620 1.53 -27.47 -42.77
CA LEU A 620 1.26 -28.38 -41.66
C LEU A 620 0.12 -29.35 -42.01
N ASP A 621 -0.93 -28.90 -42.66
CA ASP A 621 -2.05 -29.71 -43.09
C ASP A 621 -1.58 -30.71 -44.17
N ARG A 622 -0.68 -30.34 -45.09
CA ARG A 622 -0.07 -31.23 -46.05
C ARG A 622 0.74 -32.35 -45.39
N LEU A 623 1.67 -31.98 -44.46
CA LEU A 623 2.50 -32.93 -43.74
C LEU A 623 1.64 -33.90 -42.88
N LYS A 624 0.57 -33.40 -42.31
CA LYS A 624 -0.41 -34.21 -41.57
C LYS A 624 -1.10 -35.26 -42.48
N ASN A 625 -1.49 -34.85 -43.68
CA ASN A 625 -2.15 -35.71 -44.65
C ASN A 625 -1.19 -36.75 -45.25
N GLU A 626 0.12 -36.45 -45.33
CA GLU A 626 1.19 -37.36 -45.70
C GLU A 626 1.54 -38.40 -44.61
N GLY A 627 0.83 -38.41 -43.49
CA GLY A 627 1.04 -39.36 -42.39
C GLY A 627 2.24 -39.06 -41.48
N LYS A 628 2.87 -37.87 -41.61
CA LYS A 628 4.11 -37.50 -40.89
C LYS A 628 3.88 -36.89 -39.48
N LYS A 629 2.74 -37.18 -38.85
CA LYS A 629 2.36 -36.59 -37.56
C LYS A 629 3.33 -36.85 -36.39
N GLU A 630 4.02 -37.99 -36.41
CA GLU A 630 4.97 -38.40 -35.37
C GLU A 630 6.43 -38.06 -35.70
N HIS A 631 6.68 -37.46 -36.88
CA HIS A 631 8.02 -37.09 -37.28
C HIS A 631 8.50 -35.85 -36.45
N PRO A 632 9.76 -35.85 -35.93
CA PRO A 632 10.28 -34.73 -35.15
C PRO A 632 10.12 -33.37 -35.82
N ASP A 633 10.44 -33.26 -37.12
CA ASP A 633 10.32 -32.00 -37.90
C ASP A 633 8.86 -31.49 -37.96
N TYR A 634 7.86 -32.40 -37.98
CA TYR A 634 6.46 -31.97 -37.93
C TYR A 634 6.09 -31.43 -36.57
N LEU A 635 6.55 -32.07 -35.50
CA LEU A 635 6.27 -31.64 -34.11
C LEU A 635 6.91 -30.31 -33.83
N ASP A 636 8.13 -30.05 -34.30
CA ASP A 636 8.83 -28.77 -34.16
C ASP A 636 8.11 -27.65 -34.93
N LYS A 637 7.72 -27.91 -36.22
CA LYS A 637 6.91 -26.95 -36.99
C LYS A 637 5.55 -26.67 -36.36
N VAL A 638 4.90 -27.65 -35.76
CA VAL A 638 3.64 -27.42 -35.01
C VAL A 638 3.88 -26.50 -33.81
N ARG A 639 4.97 -26.73 -33.05
CA ARG A 639 5.33 -25.92 -31.91
C ARG A 639 5.62 -24.47 -32.32
N ASP A 640 6.43 -24.28 -33.36
CA ASP A 640 6.74 -22.95 -33.90
C ASP A 640 5.50 -22.22 -34.42
N TYR A 641 4.64 -22.91 -35.15
CA TYR A 641 3.35 -22.38 -35.60
C TYR A 641 2.47 -21.95 -34.41
N GLN A 642 2.33 -22.81 -33.39
CA GLN A 642 1.53 -22.48 -32.20
C GLN A 642 2.09 -21.26 -31.46
N GLN A 643 3.41 -21.18 -31.29
CA GLN A 643 4.07 -20.06 -30.65
C GLN A 643 3.87 -18.74 -31.42
N ARG A 644 4.12 -18.74 -32.74
CA ARG A 644 3.93 -17.60 -33.63
C ARG A 644 2.46 -17.18 -33.70
N HIS A 645 1.55 -18.15 -33.82
CA HIS A 645 0.11 -17.88 -33.81
C HIS A 645 -0.35 -17.25 -32.50
N GLY A 646 0.12 -17.75 -31.36
CA GLY A 646 -0.15 -17.15 -30.06
C GLY A 646 0.37 -15.70 -29.95
N GLN A 647 1.59 -15.45 -30.43
CA GLN A 647 2.18 -14.10 -30.45
C GLN A 647 1.37 -13.14 -31.35
N LEU A 648 1.02 -13.54 -32.57
CA LEU A 648 0.20 -12.74 -33.49
C LEU A 648 -1.18 -12.42 -32.92
N MET A 649 -1.78 -13.35 -32.19
CA MET A 649 -3.03 -13.07 -31.48
C MET A 649 -2.87 -12.03 -30.38
N LEU A 650 -1.76 -12.04 -29.64
CA LEU A 650 -1.46 -11.04 -28.61
C LEU A 650 -1.19 -9.65 -29.21
N GLU A 651 -0.59 -9.58 -30.39
CA GLU A 651 -0.26 -8.35 -31.12
C GLU A 651 -1.44 -7.82 -31.96
N SER A 652 -2.54 -8.59 -32.11
CA SER A 652 -3.69 -8.18 -32.92
C SER A 652 -4.34 -6.90 -32.35
N ARG A 653 -4.78 -6.00 -33.25
CA ARG A 653 -5.56 -4.79 -32.87
C ARG A 653 -6.73 -5.12 -31.93
N TYR A 654 -7.38 -6.26 -32.07
CA TYR A 654 -8.51 -6.67 -31.24
C TYR A 654 -8.10 -7.08 -29.82
N THR A 655 -6.86 -7.44 -29.62
CA THR A 655 -6.29 -7.77 -28.30
C THR A 655 -5.66 -6.54 -27.65
N THR A 656 -4.98 -5.70 -28.43
CA THR A 656 -4.24 -4.51 -27.98
C THR A 656 -5.10 -3.26 -27.87
N VAL A 657 -6.36 -3.28 -28.39
CA VAL A 657 -7.27 -2.14 -28.29
C VAL A 657 -7.42 -1.67 -26.84
N ALA A 658 -7.34 -0.35 -26.64
CA ALA A 658 -7.32 0.23 -25.31
C ALA A 658 -8.66 -0.01 -24.56
N ARG A 659 -8.53 -0.52 -23.35
CA ARG A 659 -9.61 -0.54 -22.35
C ARG A 659 -9.38 0.60 -21.40
N LEU A 660 -10.33 1.54 -21.37
CA LEU A 660 -10.18 2.79 -20.64
C LEU A 660 -11.19 2.88 -19.50
N ARG A 661 -10.86 3.65 -18.49
CA ARG A 661 -11.76 4.07 -17.42
C ARG A 661 -11.65 5.57 -17.21
N TYR A 662 -12.73 6.20 -16.81
CA TYR A 662 -12.67 7.58 -16.34
C TYR A 662 -11.89 7.64 -15.02
N ALA A 663 -11.10 8.69 -14.85
CA ALA A 663 -10.15 8.79 -13.74
C ALA A 663 -10.55 9.83 -12.69
N TYR A 664 -11.74 10.42 -12.75
CA TYR A 664 -12.21 11.38 -11.74
C TYR A 664 -12.51 10.67 -10.42
N ALA A 665 -13.16 9.50 -10.52
CA ALA A 665 -13.47 8.66 -9.36
C ALA A 665 -13.08 7.20 -9.59
N MET A 666 -12.62 6.54 -8.51
CA MET A 666 -12.25 5.13 -8.49
C MET A 666 -12.55 4.51 -7.13
N THR A 667 -12.43 3.19 -7.03
CA THR A 667 -12.57 2.52 -5.72
C THR A 667 -11.30 2.63 -4.88
N VAL A 668 -11.46 2.63 -3.53
CA VAL A 668 -10.34 2.63 -2.59
C VAL A 668 -9.39 1.45 -2.85
N HIS A 669 -9.92 0.24 -3.11
CA HIS A 669 -9.10 -0.92 -3.46
C HIS A 669 -8.21 -0.68 -4.69
N ARG A 670 -8.73 0.04 -5.68
CA ARG A 670 -7.97 0.33 -6.89
C ARG A 670 -6.90 1.37 -6.64
N ALA A 671 -7.19 2.37 -5.79
CA ALA A 671 -6.26 3.43 -5.44
C ALA A 671 -5.00 2.93 -4.70
N GLN A 672 -5.08 1.81 -3.97
CA GLN A 672 -3.92 1.20 -3.29
C GLN A 672 -2.75 0.86 -4.22
N SER A 673 -3.00 0.65 -5.51
CA SER A 673 -1.96 0.31 -6.51
C SER A 673 -1.44 1.52 -7.28
N TYR A 674 -1.63 2.74 -6.79
CA TYR A 674 -1.16 3.99 -7.40
C TYR A 674 -0.30 4.79 -6.43
N SER A 675 0.53 5.67 -6.98
CA SER A 675 1.22 6.69 -6.19
C SER A 675 0.20 7.56 -5.44
N PRO A 676 0.49 7.96 -4.19
CA PRO A 676 -0.42 8.82 -3.45
C PRO A 676 -0.69 10.12 -4.19
N MET A 677 -1.97 10.49 -4.32
CA MET A 677 -2.40 11.76 -4.89
C MET A 677 -2.20 12.90 -3.88
N SER A 678 -1.98 14.14 -4.34
CA SER A 678 -1.90 15.29 -3.42
C SER A 678 -3.23 15.53 -2.70
N THR A 679 -4.36 15.31 -3.37
CA THR A 679 -5.70 15.46 -2.78
C THR A 679 -6.56 14.23 -3.03
N ILE A 680 -7.15 13.71 -1.97
CA ILE A 680 -8.19 12.67 -2.03
C ILE A 680 -9.52 13.26 -1.57
N VAL A 681 -10.58 12.99 -2.33
CA VAL A 681 -11.95 13.19 -1.90
C VAL A 681 -12.55 11.81 -1.61
N PHE A 682 -12.96 11.56 -0.38
CA PHE A 682 -13.50 10.26 0.02
C PHE A 682 -14.99 10.35 0.34
N ASP A 683 -15.81 9.50 -0.27
CA ASP A 683 -17.25 9.44 0.04
C ASP A 683 -17.47 8.55 1.27
N GLY A 684 -17.58 9.17 2.43
CA GLY A 684 -17.79 8.49 3.69
C GLY A 684 -19.13 7.74 3.78
N SER A 685 -20.13 8.10 2.99
CA SER A 685 -21.43 7.42 2.98
C SER A 685 -21.43 6.13 2.18
N SER A 686 -20.53 5.98 1.20
CA SER A 686 -20.50 4.82 0.30
C SER A 686 -19.72 3.63 0.83
N ALA A 687 -18.98 3.81 1.92
CA ALA A 687 -18.05 2.82 2.45
C ALA A 687 -18.72 1.72 3.29
N HIS A 688 -20.03 1.77 3.49
CA HIS A 688 -20.78 0.77 4.24
C HIS A 688 -22.06 0.34 3.51
N ASP A 689 -22.36 -0.95 3.57
CA ASP A 689 -23.50 -1.54 2.87
C ASP A 689 -24.86 -1.33 3.59
N THR A 690 -24.84 -1.02 4.88
CA THR A 690 -26.00 -1.06 5.78
C THR A 690 -26.29 0.25 6.50
N ASN A 691 -25.80 1.39 6.02
CA ASN A 691 -25.84 2.68 6.74
C ASN A 691 -25.25 2.60 8.17
N ASN A 692 -24.44 1.58 8.47
CA ASN A 692 -23.75 1.41 9.74
C ASN A 692 -22.23 1.51 9.57
N PRO A 693 -21.61 2.64 9.95
CA PRO A 693 -20.16 2.80 9.89
C PRO A 693 -19.41 2.01 10.99
N ALA A 694 -20.09 1.43 11.97
CA ALA A 694 -19.49 0.68 13.05
C ALA A 694 -19.07 -0.74 12.60
N THR A 695 -18.23 -0.84 11.57
CA THR A 695 -17.75 -2.12 11.01
C THR A 695 -16.26 -2.07 10.72
N GLU A 696 -15.58 -3.21 10.87
CA GLU A 696 -14.18 -3.35 10.49
C GLU A 696 -13.92 -2.93 9.03
N SER A 697 -14.83 -3.28 8.13
CA SER A 697 -14.74 -2.93 6.71
C SER A 697 -14.72 -1.41 6.50
N TYR A 698 -15.56 -0.66 7.22
CA TYR A 698 -15.57 0.80 7.14
C TYR A 698 -14.25 1.42 7.64
N PHE A 699 -13.79 0.98 8.82
CA PHE A 699 -12.54 1.48 9.41
C PHE A 699 -11.34 1.19 8.53
N ARG A 700 -11.25 -0.01 7.94
CA ARG A 700 -10.21 -0.35 6.97
C ARG A 700 -10.32 0.48 5.70
N CYS A 701 -11.52 0.71 5.19
CA CYS A 701 -11.74 1.53 4.00
C CYS A 701 -11.31 2.97 4.23
N LEU A 702 -11.69 3.56 5.36
CA LEU A 702 -11.30 4.90 5.76
C LEU A 702 -9.78 5.01 5.99
N TYR A 703 -9.19 4.07 6.73
CA TYR A 703 -7.74 4.00 6.93
C TYR A 703 -7.01 3.93 5.59
N THR A 704 -7.43 3.03 4.69
CA THR A 704 -6.82 2.87 3.37
C THR A 704 -6.94 4.15 2.53
N ALA A 705 -8.09 4.83 2.58
CA ALA A 705 -8.26 6.10 1.87
C ALA A 705 -7.23 7.15 2.35
N THR A 706 -6.93 7.20 3.66
CA THR A 706 -5.91 8.12 4.19
C THR A 706 -4.48 7.78 3.75
N THR A 707 -4.20 6.53 3.36
CA THR A 707 -2.88 6.13 2.83
C THR A 707 -2.72 6.46 1.34
N CYS A 708 -3.80 6.76 0.63
CA CYS A 708 -3.78 7.10 -0.80
C CYS A 708 -3.48 8.58 -1.08
N THR A 709 -3.29 9.42 -0.05
CA THR A 709 -2.97 10.85 -0.21
C THR A 709 -1.58 11.18 0.32
N SER A 710 -0.89 12.08 -0.36
CA SER A 710 0.34 12.70 0.13
C SER A 710 0.08 13.93 0.99
N ASP A 711 -1.03 14.66 0.76
CA ASP A 711 -1.29 15.93 1.44
C ASP A 711 -2.68 16.02 2.07
N LEU A 712 -3.75 16.18 1.31
CA LEU A 712 -5.10 16.52 1.77
C LEU A 712 -6.10 15.39 1.54
N ILE A 713 -6.89 15.04 2.56
CA ILE A 713 -8.09 14.24 2.39
C ILE A 713 -9.34 15.03 2.78
N GLN A 714 -10.33 15.07 1.90
CA GLN A 714 -11.63 15.68 2.11
C GLN A 714 -12.68 14.57 2.16
N ILE A 715 -13.33 14.41 3.32
CA ILE A 715 -14.31 13.33 3.52
C ILE A 715 -15.71 13.92 3.40
N VAL A 716 -16.39 13.57 2.32
CA VAL A 716 -17.78 13.99 2.07
C VAL A 716 -18.72 13.08 2.87
N ASN A 717 -19.68 13.64 3.55
CA ASN A 717 -20.66 12.90 4.36
C ASN A 717 -19.96 12.04 5.46
N TYR A 718 -18.99 12.62 6.15
CA TYR A 718 -18.33 11.92 7.25
C TYR A 718 -19.36 11.54 8.32
N PRO A 719 -19.53 10.24 8.66
CA PRO A 719 -20.57 9.84 9.58
C PRO A 719 -20.21 10.22 11.00
N LYS A 720 -21.20 10.64 11.77
CA LYS A 720 -21.08 10.79 13.21
C LYS A 720 -21.24 9.41 13.83
N LEU A 721 -20.17 8.83 14.31
CA LEU A 721 -20.16 7.57 15.04
C LEU A 721 -19.56 7.81 16.41
N SER A 722 -20.41 7.70 17.44
CA SER A 722 -20.02 7.62 18.84
C SER A 722 -20.91 6.61 19.53
N LEU A 723 -20.57 6.18 20.73
CA LEU A 723 -21.41 5.31 21.54
C LEU A 723 -22.81 5.89 21.78
N PHE A 724 -22.93 7.19 21.65
CA PHE A 724 -24.13 7.97 21.97
C PHE A 724 -24.90 8.41 20.73
N SER A 725 -24.37 8.21 19.51
CA SER A 725 -24.93 8.74 18.27
C SER A 725 -26.36 8.27 17.92
N LYS A 726 -26.81 7.16 18.56
CA LYS A 726 -28.17 6.59 18.38
C LYS A 726 -29.00 6.66 19.66
N THR A 727 -28.55 7.40 20.67
CA THR A 727 -29.25 7.50 21.97
C THR A 727 -30.56 8.26 21.82
N THR A 728 -31.64 7.67 22.26
CA THR A 728 -32.94 8.35 22.42
C THR A 728 -33.08 8.85 23.86
N TRP A 729 -33.85 9.91 24.04
CA TRP A 729 -34.09 10.52 25.33
C TRP A 729 -35.55 10.38 25.76
N ASP A 730 -35.73 9.95 26.99
CA ASP A 730 -37.03 9.95 27.67
C ASP A 730 -36.98 10.92 28.86
N PHE A 731 -37.17 12.19 28.55
CA PHE A 731 -37.12 13.27 29.50
C PHE A 731 -38.37 14.12 29.43
N THR A 732 -39.08 14.16 30.54
CA THR A 732 -40.26 15.03 30.70
C THR A 732 -39.94 16.06 31.78
N PRO A 733 -39.61 17.33 31.40
CA PRO A 733 -39.16 18.36 32.34
C PRO A 733 -40.16 18.74 33.42
N LYS A 734 -41.35 18.18 33.41
CA LYS A 734 -42.43 18.53 34.32
C LYS A 734 -42.42 17.80 35.68
N LYS A 735 -41.52 16.86 35.92
CA LYS A 735 -41.43 16.10 37.19
C LYS A 735 -40.07 16.23 37.81
N ILE A 736 -39.88 17.26 38.61
CA ILE A 736 -38.71 17.46 39.43
C ILE A 736 -39.01 16.90 40.80
N HIS A 737 -38.19 16.00 41.31
CA HIS A 737 -38.28 15.41 42.63
C HIS A 737 -36.90 15.40 43.26
N SER A 738 -36.79 15.71 44.52
CA SER A 738 -35.55 15.56 45.29
C SER A 738 -35.05 14.12 45.21
N ILE A 739 -33.78 13.92 45.00
CA ILE A 739 -33.19 12.59 44.82
C ILE A 739 -33.01 11.93 46.19
N SER A 740 -33.63 10.76 46.36
CA SER A 740 -33.39 9.95 47.54
C SER A 740 -32.00 9.33 47.49
N THR A 741 -31.22 9.56 48.56
CA THR A 741 -29.86 9.03 48.74
C THR A 741 -29.76 7.57 49.12
N LYS A 742 -30.89 6.86 49.25
CA LYS A 742 -30.88 5.44 49.54
C LYS A 742 -30.59 4.61 48.27
N GLN A 743 -29.37 4.25 48.13
CA GLN A 743 -28.89 3.43 46.99
C GLN A 743 -28.09 2.25 47.52
N SER A 744 -28.21 1.12 46.85
CA SER A 744 -27.56 -0.12 47.27
C SER A 744 -26.39 -0.43 46.36
N LEU A 745 -25.30 -0.87 46.96
CA LEU A 745 -24.16 -1.46 46.22
C LEU A 745 -24.64 -2.67 45.45
N PHE A 746 -24.09 -2.83 44.32
CA PHE A 746 -24.40 -3.93 43.43
C PHE A 746 -23.26 -4.96 43.45
N PHE A 747 -23.53 -6.17 43.89
CA PHE A 747 -22.65 -7.34 43.79
C PHE A 747 -23.45 -8.60 43.56
N ASP A 748 -22.82 -9.63 42.98
CA ASP A 748 -23.51 -10.89 42.72
C ASP A 748 -23.68 -11.74 44.00
N LYS A 749 -24.83 -11.64 44.61
CA LYS A 749 -25.17 -12.38 45.84
C LYS A 749 -25.17 -13.90 45.66
N SER A 750 -25.19 -14.39 44.41
CA SER A 750 -25.12 -15.84 44.13
C SER A 750 -23.68 -16.34 43.96
N ARG A 751 -22.69 -15.46 44.14
CA ARG A 751 -21.27 -15.79 43.95
C ARG A 751 -20.83 -16.85 44.97
N GLN A 752 -20.25 -17.93 44.47
CA GLN A 752 -19.70 -19.02 45.24
C GLN A 752 -18.17 -18.93 45.34
N PRO A 753 -17.57 -19.35 46.48
CA PRO A 753 -16.13 -19.37 46.61
C PRO A 753 -15.49 -20.39 45.66
N SER A 754 -14.46 -19.96 44.91
CA SER A 754 -13.58 -20.85 44.17
C SER A 754 -12.43 -21.38 45.06
N GLY A 755 -11.62 -22.33 44.57
CA GLY A 755 -10.55 -22.93 45.36
C GLY A 755 -9.58 -21.95 46.01
N SER A 756 -9.24 -20.87 45.31
CA SER A 756 -8.36 -19.77 45.79
C SER A 756 -8.98 -18.90 46.89
N HIS A 757 -10.28 -18.94 47.07
CA HIS A 757 -10.99 -18.14 48.06
C HIS A 757 -11.15 -18.85 49.41
N ARG A 758 -10.95 -20.16 49.49
CA ARG A 758 -11.12 -20.92 50.75
C ARG A 758 -10.19 -20.45 51.85
N ASP A 759 -8.94 -20.16 51.52
CA ASP A 759 -7.95 -19.67 52.45
C ASP A 759 -8.33 -18.28 53.00
N ILE A 760 -8.89 -17.40 52.17
CA ILE A 760 -9.38 -16.06 52.56
C ILE A 760 -10.57 -16.22 53.54
N LEU A 761 -11.52 -17.11 53.27
CA LEU A 761 -12.65 -17.34 54.12
C LEU A 761 -12.26 -17.91 55.49
N ALA A 762 -11.36 -18.90 55.52
CA ALA A 762 -10.84 -19.48 56.75
C ALA A 762 -10.05 -18.43 57.57
N THR A 763 -9.15 -17.70 56.93
CA THR A 763 -8.30 -16.68 57.58
C THR A 763 -9.11 -15.53 58.18
N LYS A 764 -10.24 -15.14 57.54
CA LYS A 764 -11.08 -14.04 57.99
C LYS A 764 -12.30 -14.48 58.80
N GLY A 765 -12.42 -15.78 59.15
CA GLY A 765 -13.47 -16.31 60.02
C GLY A 765 -14.89 -16.36 59.38
N PHE A 766 -14.97 -16.48 58.05
CA PHE A 766 -16.22 -16.46 57.27
C PHE A 766 -16.77 -17.85 56.90
N GLU A 767 -16.21 -18.93 57.41
CA GLU A 767 -16.61 -20.31 57.04
C GLU A 767 -18.09 -20.65 57.32
N ASN A 768 -18.71 -20.02 58.33
CA ASN A 768 -20.08 -20.26 58.72
C ASN A 768 -20.99 -19.02 58.54
N THR A 769 -20.60 -18.10 57.70
CA THR A 769 -21.31 -16.83 57.48
C THR A 769 -22.35 -16.94 56.37
N ASN A 770 -23.33 -16.03 56.39
CA ASN A 770 -24.35 -15.95 55.37
C ASN A 770 -23.75 -15.80 53.97
N SER A 771 -24.24 -16.56 53.00
CA SER A 771 -23.70 -16.60 51.62
C SER A 771 -23.66 -15.24 50.95
N ASN A 772 -24.54 -14.30 51.26
CA ASN A 772 -24.53 -12.95 50.69
C ASN A 772 -23.36 -12.12 51.25
N LEU A 773 -22.96 -12.30 52.49
CA LEU A 773 -21.84 -11.63 53.12
C LEU A 773 -20.52 -12.24 52.61
N ILE A 774 -20.50 -13.55 52.38
CA ILE A 774 -19.39 -14.22 51.72
C ILE A 774 -19.21 -13.61 50.31
N ALA A 775 -20.29 -13.47 49.56
CA ALA A 775 -20.23 -12.87 48.22
C ALA A 775 -19.74 -11.42 48.26
N LEU A 776 -20.08 -10.62 49.26
CA LEU A 776 -19.56 -9.28 49.48
C LEU A 776 -18.04 -9.31 49.74
N LEU A 777 -17.57 -10.16 50.68
CA LEU A 777 -16.16 -10.30 50.99
C LEU A 777 -15.35 -10.73 49.78
N LEU A 778 -15.79 -11.75 49.04
CA LEU A 778 -15.11 -12.21 47.84
C LEU A 778 -15.01 -11.10 46.77
N THR A 779 -16.05 -10.32 46.68
CA THR A 779 -16.12 -9.23 45.72
C THR A 779 -15.15 -8.09 46.10
N VAL A 780 -15.14 -7.70 47.36
CA VAL A 780 -14.17 -6.69 47.86
C VAL A 780 -12.72 -7.21 47.75
N SER A 781 -12.49 -8.49 48.08
CA SER A 781 -11.17 -9.11 47.99
C SER A 781 -10.58 -9.08 46.56
N ASP A 782 -11.39 -9.42 45.55
CA ASP A 782 -10.93 -9.39 44.15
C ASP A 782 -10.63 -7.99 43.66
N LEU A 783 -11.35 -6.99 44.14
CA LEU A 783 -11.02 -5.59 43.82
C LEU A 783 -9.68 -5.17 44.41
N ILE A 784 -9.50 -5.47 45.67
CA ILE A 784 -8.33 -5.12 46.42
C ILE A 784 -7.09 -5.84 45.87
N SER A 785 -7.22 -7.10 45.43
CA SER A 785 -6.13 -7.90 44.88
C SER A 785 -5.47 -7.28 43.63
N LYS A 786 -6.17 -6.38 42.94
CA LYS A 786 -5.65 -5.66 41.77
C LYS A 786 -4.99 -4.31 42.09
N SER A 787 -4.87 -4.01 43.36
CA SER A 787 -4.34 -2.74 43.86
C SER A 787 -3.23 -2.98 44.91
N ASN A 788 -2.62 -1.91 45.39
CA ASN A 788 -1.66 -1.97 46.49
C ASN A 788 -2.32 -1.96 47.89
N TRP A 789 -3.61 -2.32 47.96
CA TRP A 789 -4.38 -2.41 49.18
C TRP A 789 -4.49 -3.87 49.62
N GLU A 790 -4.55 -4.08 50.90
CA GLU A 790 -4.78 -5.40 51.53
C GLU A 790 -5.95 -5.32 52.54
N ILE A 791 -6.73 -6.39 52.64
CA ILE A 791 -7.73 -6.55 53.70
C ILE A 791 -7.04 -7.18 54.91
N GLU A 792 -6.74 -6.38 55.92
CA GLU A 792 -6.09 -6.86 57.14
C GLU A 792 -7.06 -7.65 58.01
N ASN A 793 -8.27 -7.12 58.24
CA ASN A 793 -9.28 -7.76 59.10
C ASN A 793 -10.69 -7.44 58.60
N VAL A 794 -11.64 -8.34 58.94
CA VAL A 794 -13.08 -8.13 58.77
C VAL A 794 -13.81 -8.54 60.02
N GLN A 795 -14.63 -7.62 60.56
CA GLN A 795 -15.45 -7.85 61.76
C GLN A 795 -16.94 -7.80 61.41
N GLN A 796 -17.68 -8.79 61.86
CA GLN A 796 -19.11 -8.85 61.67
C GLN A 796 -19.83 -8.27 62.87
N HIS A 797 -20.66 -7.26 62.61
CA HIS A 797 -21.57 -6.66 63.59
C HIS A 797 -23.03 -6.79 63.09
N ASN A 798 -23.97 -6.47 63.93
CA ASN A 798 -25.38 -6.56 63.60
C ASN A 798 -25.68 -5.54 62.44
N TYR A 799 -25.98 -6.00 61.24
CA TYR A 799 -26.21 -5.22 60.03
C TYR A 799 -25.03 -4.41 59.52
N ILE A 800 -23.79 -4.70 59.95
CA ILE A 800 -22.58 -4.00 59.55
C ILE A 800 -21.44 -5.02 59.39
N GLU A 801 -20.73 -4.99 58.25
CA GLU A 801 -19.41 -5.57 58.14
C GLU A 801 -18.37 -4.46 58.13
N ARG A 802 -17.42 -4.55 59.04
CA ARG A 802 -16.32 -3.63 59.23
C ARG A 802 -15.05 -4.21 58.62
N TYR A 803 -14.52 -3.57 57.60
CA TYR A 803 -13.29 -3.94 56.93
C TYR A 803 -12.15 -3.00 57.37
N VAL A 804 -11.03 -3.60 57.74
CA VAL A 804 -9.76 -2.85 57.95
C VAL A 804 -8.88 -3.08 56.75
N PHE A 805 -8.68 -2.05 55.95
CA PHE A 805 -7.80 -2.02 54.83
C PHE A 805 -6.46 -1.46 55.23
N SER A 806 -5.35 -1.99 54.64
CA SER A 806 -4.01 -1.46 54.81
C SER A 806 -3.36 -1.16 53.48
N LYS A 807 -2.56 -0.09 53.43
CA LYS A 807 -1.71 0.30 52.29
C LYS A 807 -0.35 0.74 52.83
N GLY A 808 0.62 -0.18 52.81
CA GLY A 808 1.89 0.03 53.47
C GLY A 808 1.72 0.10 55.01
N THR A 809 2.09 1.22 55.62
CA THR A 809 1.95 1.46 57.06
C THR A 809 0.63 2.12 57.48
N GLU A 810 -0.16 2.58 56.50
CA GLU A 810 -1.41 3.29 56.78
C GLU A 810 -2.58 2.35 56.76
N LYS A 811 -3.53 2.58 57.66
CA LYS A 811 -4.78 1.80 57.82
C LYS A 811 -6.02 2.66 57.65
N LEU A 812 -7.07 2.04 57.12
CA LEU A 812 -8.36 2.64 56.92
C LEU A 812 -9.46 1.66 57.37
N THR A 813 -10.37 2.10 58.21
CA THR A 813 -11.51 1.29 58.65
C THR A 813 -12.78 1.74 57.93
N VAL A 814 -13.47 0.81 57.28
CA VAL A 814 -14.68 1.05 56.47
C VAL A 814 -15.80 0.15 56.92
N ASP A 815 -16.94 0.73 57.28
CA ASP A 815 -18.17 0.04 57.64
C ASP A 815 -19.11 -0.10 56.42
N PHE A 816 -19.51 -1.33 56.12
CA PHE A 816 -20.50 -1.65 55.12
C PHE A 816 -21.80 -2.01 55.83
N SER A 817 -22.74 -1.07 55.95
CA SER A 817 -24.04 -1.32 56.56
C SER A 817 -25.02 -1.92 55.53
N TYR A 818 -25.71 -2.97 55.89
CA TYR A 818 -26.66 -3.70 55.04
C TYR A 818 -28.03 -3.83 55.68
N ASN A 819 -29.05 -4.07 54.84
CA ASN A 819 -30.44 -4.30 55.33
C ASN A 819 -30.74 -5.80 55.51
N GLY A 820 -31.96 -6.13 55.94
CA GLY A 820 -32.41 -7.53 56.13
C GLY A 820 -32.43 -8.38 54.84
N LYS A 821 -32.19 -7.78 53.65
CA LYS A 821 -32.01 -8.46 52.38
C LYS A 821 -30.53 -8.49 51.97
N TYR A 822 -29.63 -8.08 52.85
CA TYR A 822 -28.20 -7.96 52.59
C TYR A 822 -27.86 -6.99 51.46
N ASP A 823 -28.69 -5.96 51.21
CA ASP A 823 -28.36 -4.86 50.32
C ASP A 823 -27.53 -3.83 51.08
N VAL A 824 -26.33 -3.53 50.58
CA VAL A 824 -25.44 -2.49 51.12
C VAL A 824 -25.79 -1.17 50.49
N SER A 825 -26.15 -0.18 51.26
CA SER A 825 -26.42 1.17 50.74
C SER A 825 -25.13 1.95 50.56
N ILE A 826 -24.94 2.60 49.39
CA ILE A 826 -23.76 3.43 49.08
C ILE A 826 -23.59 4.54 50.15
N GLY A 827 -24.66 5.16 50.56
CA GLY A 827 -24.64 6.16 51.63
C GLY A 827 -24.30 5.61 53.04
N ASN A 828 -24.27 4.29 53.20
CA ASN A 828 -23.94 3.59 54.42
C ASN A 828 -22.56 2.90 54.34
N ILE A 829 -21.73 3.21 53.37
CA ILE A 829 -20.33 2.86 53.39
C ILE A 829 -19.62 4.04 54.04
N VAL A 830 -19.23 3.85 55.27
CA VAL A 830 -18.68 4.94 56.10
C VAL A 830 -17.25 4.59 56.48
N VAL A 831 -16.33 5.50 56.16
CA VAL A 831 -14.97 5.43 56.72
C VAL A 831 -15.06 5.92 58.17
N THR A 832 -14.72 5.04 59.09
CA THR A 832 -14.80 5.33 60.51
C THR A 832 -13.45 5.78 61.09
N GLU A 833 -12.34 5.35 60.49
CA GLU A 833 -10.97 5.72 60.90
C GLU A 833 -10.03 5.73 59.69
N GLY A 834 -9.12 6.70 59.65
CA GLY A 834 -8.03 6.81 58.68
C GLY A 834 -7.92 8.17 57.98
N PRO A 835 -6.87 8.36 57.15
CA PRO A 835 -6.62 9.62 56.45
C PRO A 835 -7.66 9.89 55.33
N LYS A 836 -8.13 11.13 55.23
CA LYS A 836 -9.11 11.55 54.19
C LYS A 836 -8.62 11.30 52.74
N THR A 837 -7.33 11.42 52.50
CA THR A 837 -6.75 11.14 51.17
C THR A 837 -6.91 9.69 50.75
N LEU A 838 -6.81 8.76 51.68
CA LEU A 838 -7.02 7.34 51.45
C LEU A 838 -8.54 6.99 51.37
N GLU A 839 -9.40 7.75 52.02
CA GLU A 839 -10.85 7.60 51.88
C GLU A 839 -11.34 7.80 50.47
N GLU A 840 -10.86 8.85 49.78
CA GLU A 840 -11.20 9.12 48.37
C GLU A 840 -10.69 8.03 47.45
N GLU A 841 -9.48 7.55 47.69
CA GLU A 841 -8.88 6.48 46.90
C GLU A 841 -9.62 5.16 47.03
N ILE A 842 -9.91 4.73 48.26
CA ILE A 842 -10.62 3.46 48.48
C ILE A 842 -12.07 3.55 47.97
N LYS A 843 -12.76 4.66 48.18
CA LYS A 843 -14.10 4.89 47.63
C LYS A 843 -14.08 4.82 46.10
N LYS A 844 -13.11 5.41 45.43
CA LYS A 844 -12.97 5.33 43.97
C LYS A 844 -12.77 3.89 43.56
N LEU A 845 -11.91 3.14 44.24
CA LEU A 845 -11.67 1.74 43.96
C LEU A 845 -12.93 0.89 44.14
N LEU A 846 -13.65 1.09 45.26
CA LEU A 846 -14.89 0.37 45.57
C LEU A 846 -16.05 0.71 44.62
N TYR A 847 -16.07 1.93 44.04
CA TYR A 847 -17.16 2.36 43.16
C TYR A 847 -16.92 2.04 41.68
N THR A 848 -15.69 1.84 41.25
CA THR A 848 -15.38 1.68 39.81
C THR A 848 -15.48 0.26 39.27
N ASP A 849 -15.06 -0.74 40.03
CA ASP A 849 -14.91 -2.11 39.48
C ASP A 849 -15.94 -3.15 40.00
N LEU A 850 -16.74 -2.77 40.97
CA LEU A 850 -17.63 -3.74 41.71
C LEU A 850 -18.89 -4.18 41.01
N MET A 851 -19.21 -3.62 39.84
CA MET A 851 -20.61 -3.30 39.73
C MET A 851 -21.36 -3.96 38.61
N PHE A 852 -20.68 -4.65 37.70
CA PHE A 852 -21.39 -5.07 36.52
C PHE A 852 -21.34 -6.58 36.30
N LYS A 853 -22.53 -7.21 36.21
CA LYS A 853 -22.67 -8.58 35.73
C LYS A 853 -22.36 -8.71 34.25
N SER A 854 -22.65 -7.67 33.48
CA SER A 854 -22.47 -7.61 32.05
C SER A 854 -21.22 -6.82 31.70
N GLN A 855 -20.33 -7.43 30.91
CA GLN A 855 -19.17 -6.73 30.35
C GLN A 855 -19.56 -5.55 29.44
N ASP A 856 -20.73 -5.63 28.80
CA ASP A 856 -21.24 -4.57 27.94
C ASP A 856 -21.66 -3.35 28.76
N VAL A 857 -22.27 -3.57 29.92
CA VAL A 857 -22.64 -2.50 30.85
C VAL A 857 -21.40 -1.88 31.48
N ALA A 858 -20.42 -2.68 31.88
CA ALA A 858 -19.16 -2.20 32.44
C ALA A 858 -18.41 -1.32 31.43
N PHE A 859 -18.36 -1.74 30.18
CA PHE A 859 -17.74 -0.99 29.10
C PHE A 859 -18.47 0.32 28.81
N ALA A 860 -19.81 0.28 28.65
CA ALA A 860 -20.61 1.50 28.46
C ALA A 860 -20.46 2.50 29.61
N PHE A 861 -20.38 2.01 30.83
CA PHE A 861 -20.17 2.82 32.02
C PHE A 861 -18.79 3.49 32.01
N SER A 862 -17.73 2.76 31.68
CA SER A 862 -16.37 3.33 31.65
C SER A 862 -16.26 4.48 30.63
N VAL A 863 -16.82 4.28 29.43
CA VAL A 863 -16.81 5.31 28.39
C VAL A 863 -17.69 6.51 28.76
N LEU A 864 -18.86 6.25 29.32
CA LEU A 864 -19.75 7.32 29.80
C LEU A 864 -19.08 8.18 30.88
N THR A 865 -18.41 7.53 31.82
CA THR A 865 -17.72 8.23 32.91
C THR A 865 -16.56 9.07 32.36
N GLU A 866 -15.77 8.52 31.44
CA GLU A 866 -14.67 9.26 30.82
C GLU A 866 -15.17 10.46 30.00
N HIS A 867 -16.25 10.29 29.23
CA HIS A 867 -16.84 11.37 28.43
C HIS A 867 -17.34 12.52 29.31
N LEU A 868 -18.09 12.18 30.35
CA LEU A 868 -18.73 13.19 31.22
C LEU A 868 -17.77 13.78 32.26
N ALA A 869 -16.70 13.08 32.65
CA ALA A 869 -15.68 13.62 33.53
C ALA A 869 -14.99 14.87 32.93
N LYS A 870 -14.83 14.91 31.62
CA LYS A 870 -14.31 16.10 30.90
C LYS A 870 -15.18 17.35 31.05
N LYS A 871 -16.44 17.15 31.46
CA LYS A 871 -17.46 18.20 31.72
C LYS A 871 -17.76 18.35 33.20
N GLU A 872 -16.87 17.86 34.05
CA GLU A 872 -16.99 17.90 35.53
C GLU A 872 -18.17 17.10 36.13
N TRP A 873 -18.77 16.18 35.35
CA TRP A 873 -19.78 15.28 35.87
C TRP A 873 -19.15 14.06 36.55
N GLU A 874 -19.68 13.75 37.73
CA GLU A 874 -19.40 12.49 38.44
C GLU A 874 -20.58 11.53 38.23
N ILE A 875 -20.32 10.29 37.75
CA ILE A 875 -21.34 9.27 37.52
C ILE A 875 -21.19 8.15 38.55
N ILE A 876 -22.19 7.94 39.34
CA ILE A 876 -22.21 6.94 40.40
C ILE A 876 -23.27 5.88 40.06
N PRO A 877 -22.89 4.64 39.69
CA PRO A 877 -23.85 3.57 39.44
C PRO A 877 -24.39 3.03 40.75
N TYR A 878 -25.65 2.68 40.79
CA TYR A 878 -26.21 2.10 42.00
C TYR A 878 -26.99 0.79 41.77
N LYS A 879 -27.31 0.43 40.55
CA LYS A 879 -27.96 -0.83 40.23
C LYS A 879 -27.82 -1.18 38.75
N GLU A 880 -27.53 -2.45 38.47
CA GLU A 880 -27.71 -3.06 37.17
C GLU A 880 -28.95 -3.95 37.17
N THR A 881 -29.73 -3.87 36.14
CA THR A 881 -30.78 -4.81 35.80
C THR A 881 -30.54 -5.34 34.40
N ASN A 882 -31.31 -6.31 33.92
CA ASN A 882 -31.13 -6.84 32.58
C ASN A 882 -31.10 -5.70 31.55
N TYR A 883 -29.94 -5.51 30.91
CA TYR A 883 -29.68 -4.50 29.88
C TYR A 883 -29.90 -3.04 30.29
N LYS A 884 -29.87 -2.72 31.61
CA LYS A 884 -30.03 -1.37 32.11
C LYS A 884 -29.05 -1.05 33.21
N LEU A 885 -28.50 0.15 33.14
CA LEU A 885 -27.73 0.76 34.22
C LEU A 885 -28.56 1.85 34.91
N LEU A 886 -28.65 1.77 36.19
CA LEU A 886 -29.19 2.84 37.02
C LEU A 886 -28.05 3.56 37.73
N ALA A 887 -27.93 4.88 37.45
CA ALA A 887 -26.82 5.70 37.96
C ALA A 887 -27.32 7.07 38.47
N ILE A 888 -26.48 7.74 39.22
CA ILE A 888 -26.60 9.15 39.54
C ILE A 888 -25.51 9.90 38.84
N ALA A 889 -25.87 10.98 38.15
CA ALA A 889 -24.94 11.99 37.68
C ALA A 889 -24.97 13.18 38.64
N GLN A 890 -23.80 13.69 39.03
CA GLN A 890 -23.67 14.82 39.93
C GLN A 890 -22.77 15.88 39.29
N LEU A 891 -23.21 17.14 39.32
CA LEU A 891 -22.45 18.33 38.89
C LEU A 891 -22.61 19.42 39.94
N GLN A 892 -21.52 19.88 40.55
CA GLN A 892 -21.49 20.98 41.53
C GLN A 892 -22.51 20.86 42.66
N GLY A 893 -22.82 19.63 43.07
CA GLY A 893 -23.76 19.31 44.12
C GLY A 893 -25.19 19.00 43.68
N ASP A 894 -25.60 19.42 42.49
CA ASP A 894 -26.89 19.04 41.90
C ASP A 894 -26.85 17.61 41.33
N LYS A 895 -27.92 16.84 41.51
CA LYS A 895 -27.97 15.42 41.16
C LYS A 895 -29.09 15.08 40.19
N ILE A 896 -28.80 14.10 39.34
CA ILE A 896 -29.74 13.54 38.39
C ILE A 896 -29.75 12.03 38.54
N LYS A 897 -30.93 11.43 38.58
CA LYS A 897 -31.10 9.98 38.60
C LYS A 897 -31.42 9.45 37.22
N LEU A 898 -30.55 8.60 36.75
CA LEU A 898 -30.56 8.08 35.39
C LEU A 898 -30.96 6.61 35.34
N GLU A 899 -31.68 6.25 34.27
CA GLU A 899 -31.85 4.89 33.82
C GLU A 899 -31.36 4.82 32.37
N ILE A 900 -30.32 4.04 32.13
CA ILE A 900 -29.61 3.95 30.85
C ILE A 900 -29.82 2.56 30.29
N ASP A 901 -30.41 2.47 29.12
CA ASP A 901 -30.65 1.20 28.42
C ASP A 901 -29.43 0.85 27.57
N ILE A 902 -28.83 -0.32 27.85
CA ILE A 902 -27.63 -0.84 27.18
C ILE A 902 -28.01 -2.23 26.65
N PRO A 903 -28.46 -2.33 25.38
CA PRO A 903 -28.88 -3.62 24.82
C PRO A 903 -27.73 -4.61 24.79
N ALA A 904 -28.06 -5.91 24.89
CA ALA A 904 -27.09 -6.97 24.74
C ALA A 904 -26.44 -6.88 23.36
N ALA A 905 -25.13 -7.02 23.31
CA ALA A 905 -24.41 -7.02 22.05
C ALA A 905 -24.58 -8.38 21.35
N ASP A 906 -25.25 -8.37 20.21
CA ASP A 906 -25.28 -9.49 19.27
C ASP A 906 -23.99 -9.60 18.43
N SER A 907 -23.13 -8.60 18.55
CA SER A 907 -21.81 -8.56 17.91
C SER A 907 -20.86 -7.65 18.71
N ILE A 908 -19.55 -7.86 18.54
CA ILE A 908 -18.51 -7.04 19.18
C ILE A 908 -18.67 -5.55 18.84
N SER A 909 -19.14 -5.24 17.63
CA SER A 909 -19.39 -3.86 17.17
C SER A 909 -20.56 -3.15 17.84
N LYS A 910 -21.36 -3.84 18.64
CA LYS A 910 -22.50 -3.26 19.38
C LYS A 910 -22.28 -3.22 20.88
N ARG A 911 -21.12 -3.65 21.37
CA ARG A 911 -20.81 -3.62 22.79
C ARG A 911 -20.87 -2.19 23.33
N GLY A 912 -21.57 -2.04 24.44
CA GLY A 912 -21.64 -0.79 25.19
C GLY A 912 -22.41 0.34 24.52
N VAL A 913 -23.18 0.08 23.47
CA VAL A 913 -24.05 1.08 22.84
C VAL A 913 -25.16 1.48 23.82
N ILE A 914 -25.28 2.79 24.07
CA ILE A 914 -26.38 3.35 24.84
C ILE A 914 -27.55 3.61 23.90
N SER A 915 -28.66 2.92 24.09
CA SER A 915 -29.84 3.05 23.23
C SER A 915 -30.84 4.07 23.71
N ASN A 916 -30.94 4.24 25.03
CA ASN A 916 -31.88 5.20 25.61
C ASN A 916 -31.38 5.70 26.97
N VAL A 917 -31.57 6.98 27.24
CA VAL A 917 -31.31 7.60 28.55
C VAL A 917 -32.60 8.21 29.09
N LYS A 918 -33.01 7.74 30.26
CA LYS A 918 -34.20 8.22 30.98
C LYS A 918 -33.75 9.01 32.20
N ILE A 919 -34.08 10.29 32.22
CA ILE A 919 -33.93 11.09 33.44
C ILE A 919 -35.15 10.82 34.33
N ARG A 920 -34.94 10.04 35.37
CA ARG A 920 -36.01 9.66 36.30
C ARG A 920 -36.31 10.71 37.35
N GLN A 921 -35.30 11.40 37.84
CA GLN A 921 -35.38 12.48 38.84
C GLN A 921 -34.22 13.45 38.58
N ALA A 922 -34.40 14.72 38.92
CA ALA A 922 -33.35 15.76 38.88
C ALA A 922 -33.65 16.76 40.00
N ASP A 923 -32.61 17.36 40.55
CA ASP A 923 -32.79 18.40 41.58
C ASP A 923 -33.43 19.67 40.99
N ASN A 924 -33.13 19.97 39.74
CA ASN A 924 -33.79 21.05 39.00
C ASN A 924 -33.76 20.78 37.46
N VAL A 925 -34.59 21.50 36.69
CA VAL A 925 -34.70 21.37 35.24
C VAL A 925 -33.41 21.76 34.55
N ARG A 926 -32.72 22.79 35.02
CA ARG A 926 -31.51 23.32 34.42
C ARG A 926 -30.39 22.27 34.39
N VAL A 927 -30.19 21.57 35.52
CA VAL A 927 -29.16 20.52 35.59
C VAL A 927 -29.48 19.32 34.70
N ALA A 928 -30.77 18.98 34.50
CA ALA A 928 -31.19 17.93 33.59
C ALA A 928 -30.96 18.31 32.11
N GLU A 929 -31.26 19.54 31.74
CA GLU A 929 -30.97 20.07 30.37
C GLU A 929 -29.46 20.19 30.13
N GLN A 930 -28.69 20.65 31.13
CA GLN A 930 -27.25 20.69 31.05
C GLN A 930 -26.64 19.28 30.83
N PHE A 931 -27.12 18.28 31.61
CA PHE A 931 -26.67 16.93 31.44
C PHE A 931 -26.92 16.41 30.00
N LYS A 932 -28.12 16.65 29.48
CA LYS A 932 -28.43 16.26 28.10
C LYS A 932 -27.51 16.94 27.09
N THR A 933 -27.28 18.23 27.23
CA THR A 933 -26.40 19.00 26.36
C THR A 933 -24.96 18.48 26.43
N ASP A 934 -24.45 18.25 27.63
CA ASP A 934 -23.07 17.76 27.84
C ASP A 934 -22.88 16.31 27.39
N PHE A 935 -23.94 15.50 27.47
CA PHE A 935 -23.93 14.13 26.98
C PHE A 935 -23.94 14.07 25.43
N GLU A 936 -24.70 14.97 24.78
CA GLU A 936 -24.83 15.00 23.32
C GLU A 936 -23.66 15.72 22.62
N ASN A 937 -22.99 16.64 23.33
CA ASN A 937 -21.86 17.39 22.79
C ASN A 937 -20.53 16.71 23.16
N ASP A 938 -19.80 16.29 22.12
CA ASP A 938 -18.45 15.75 22.24
C ASP A 938 -17.41 16.78 22.64
#